data_78e1a3a6add89b7e8b1e309230ef3512
#
_entry.id   78e1a3a6add89b7e8b1e309230ef3512
#
_cell.length_a   1.000
_cell.length_b   1.000
_cell.length_c   1.000
_cell.angle_alpha   90.00
_cell.angle_beta   90.00
_cell.angle_gamma   90.00
#
_symmetry.space_group_name_H-M   'P 1'
#
loop_
_entity.id
_entity.type
_entity.pdbx_description
1 polymer ?
#
loop_
_entity_poly.entity_id
_entity_poly.type
_entity_poly.pdbx_seq_one_letter_code
_entity_poly.pdbx_strand_id
1 'polypeptide(L)'
;MIIAFYPGAGGNRWYLYTMGQRDFEQGHTYDRNLQQQFRYRYLDSSTLGLPDQPLILTHCMNVPLLRQHFPAHEQITVILSDLDQSLRREWVLEDQHRDKNMPPDEHAFSNIGYHYRYYHEYPVDTSGATEIIDISADTSQFAHMMRQELVSIGSNVFDQALIEYKKRTQVMDKNSLPADQQANGYKSKFLDDAEKMKLRLDQISPSMCLAKWKQVSLHLPTGLNNSCYHPPLHKISIEEINRNPSALHNTQHKKLQRKMMLNGERPAECQYCWNMEDLGKLSDRHYRSGEPWAAEDFGKIVSSEWDSDDVVPSYVEVNFNHACNLKCSYCSPQFSSSWANEVARHGAFPTSQPHNDPSHFTGDRRPIPVREDNPYVDAFWQWWPTLYPKLRHFRMTGGEPLMDKNTYKVFDYVLALPKPDLHLNVTSNFSVEEELWTRYLDYTKRLCGTNIEHFMQYVSVDSGLFAHAEYIRHGLDAHKCFSRVSEWLHEIPYRNSLTFIVTMNNLSVLGLQKLLEIVLELRKEHSTTYQRVWFDTPVLRQPAWQSLQILPESYANILERTADWMELNLVTADNPFHGFKDFEIQRLRRDIAWMREGHKIDISLLHQHRADFYRFFNEHDRRRNTDFLSVFPTMRQWWEECKAHAQRT
;
A
#
# COMPACT_ATOMS: atom_id res chain seq x y z
N MET A 1 -23.72 -34.94 -16.91
CA MET A 1 -22.27 -35.14 -16.70
C MET A 1 -21.57 -33.79 -16.65
N ILE A 2 -20.59 -33.63 -15.79
CA ILE A 2 -19.72 -32.44 -15.73
C ILE A 2 -18.29 -32.91 -16.04
N ILE A 3 -17.55 -32.17 -16.89
CA ILE A 3 -16.13 -32.40 -17.15
C ILE A 3 -15.39 -31.14 -16.71
N ALA A 4 -14.57 -31.24 -15.67
CA ALA A 4 -13.76 -30.17 -15.13
C ALA A 4 -12.30 -30.35 -15.53
N PHE A 5 -11.66 -29.28 -16.07
CA PHE A 5 -10.30 -29.35 -16.60
C PHE A 5 -9.62 -27.98 -16.64
N TYR A 6 -8.29 -27.94 -16.59
CA TYR A 6 -7.54 -26.73 -16.85
C TYR A 6 -7.71 -26.23 -18.28
N PRO A 7 -7.69 -24.92 -18.56
CA PRO A 7 -7.61 -24.39 -19.91
C PRO A 7 -6.45 -25.06 -20.67
N GLY A 8 -6.72 -25.54 -21.90
CA GLY A 8 -5.71 -26.23 -22.67
C GLY A 8 -5.47 -27.72 -22.32
N ALA A 9 -6.02 -28.24 -21.21
CA ALA A 9 -5.88 -29.66 -20.84
C ALA A 9 -6.69 -30.64 -21.68
N GLY A 10 -7.44 -30.17 -22.66
CA GLY A 10 -8.10 -31.01 -23.65
C GLY A 10 -9.41 -31.67 -23.24
N GLY A 11 -10.14 -31.07 -22.26
CA GLY A 11 -11.44 -31.63 -21.82
C GLY A 11 -12.46 -31.80 -22.95
N ASN A 12 -12.51 -30.86 -23.90
CA ASN A 12 -13.33 -31.02 -25.11
C ASN A 12 -12.90 -32.22 -25.96
N ARG A 13 -11.59 -32.45 -26.13
CA ARG A 13 -11.07 -33.59 -26.89
C ARG A 13 -11.28 -34.92 -26.19
N TRP A 14 -11.18 -34.95 -24.86
CA TRP A 14 -11.51 -36.14 -24.11
C TRP A 14 -12.97 -36.56 -24.30
N TYR A 15 -13.89 -35.59 -24.31
CA TYR A 15 -15.28 -35.87 -24.58
C TYR A 15 -15.48 -36.45 -26.02
N LEU A 16 -14.91 -35.82 -27.05
CA LEU A 16 -14.97 -36.31 -28.40
C LEU A 16 -14.34 -37.70 -28.55
N TYR A 17 -13.21 -37.93 -27.88
CA TYR A 17 -12.56 -39.23 -27.85
C TYR A 17 -13.44 -40.30 -27.24
N THR A 18 -14.07 -40.03 -26.12
CA THR A 18 -14.97 -40.95 -25.39
C THR A 18 -16.22 -41.28 -26.19
N MET A 19 -16.72 -40.31 -26.96
CA MET A 19 -17.92 -40.47 -27.78
C MET A 19 -17.61 -40.99 -29.22
N GLY A 20 -16.34 -41.21 -29.56
CA GLY A 20 -15.91 -41.67 -30.88
C GLY A 20 -16.09 -40.64 -32.00
N GLN A 21 -16.23 -39.38 -31.68
CA GLN A 21 -16.43 -38.28 -32.62
C GLN A 21 -15.12 -37.52 -32.91
N ARG A 22 -15.01 -36.90 -34.10
CA ARG A 22 -13.79 -36.18 -34.49
C ARG A 22 -13.85 -34.65 -34.33
N ASP A 23 -15.06 -34.06 -34.43
CA ASP A 23 -15.25 -32.61 -34.38
C ASP A 23 -16.51 -32.21 -33.61
N PHE A 24 -16.51 -30.99 -33.04
CA PHE A 24 -17.68 -30.32 -32.47
C PHE A 24 -18.40 -29.54 -33.57
N GLU A 25 -19.67 -29.85 -33.81
CA GLU A 25 -20.55 -28.91 -34.51
C GLU A 25 -21.12 -27.87 -33.52
N GLN A 26 -21.23 -26.62 -33.98
CA GLN A 26 -21.53 -25.47 -33.12
C GLN A 26 -22.95 -25.50 -32.57
N GLY A 27 -23.11 -25.56 -31.26
CA GLY A 27 -24.34 -25.35 -30.54
C GLY A 27 -24.03 -25.03 -29.06
N HIS A 28 -23.74 -23.77 -28.72
CA HIS A 28 -23.41 -23.36 -27.36
C HIS A 28 -24.44 -22.40 -26.82
N THR A 29 -25.09 -22.71 -25.69
CA THR A 29 -25.87 -21.76 -24.90
C THR A 29 -25.05 -21.34 -23.65
N TYR A 30 -25.05 -20.07 -23.39
CA TYR A 30 -24.32 -19.48 -22.25
C TYR A 30 -25.28 -18.86 -21.25
N ASP A 31 -25.15 -19.19 -19.99
CA ASP A 31 -25.71 -18.37 -18.90
C ASP A 31 -24.64 -17.38 -18.42
N ARG A 32 -24.84 -16.09 -18.73
CA ARG A 32 -23.85 -15.03 -18.44
C ARG A 32 -23.59 -14.82 -16.96
N ASN A 33 -24.56 -15.06 -16.08
CA ASN A 33 -24.42 -14.80 -14.64
C ASN A 33 -23.58 -15.87 -13.93
N LEU A 34 -23.73 -17.14 -14.33
CA LEU A 34 -22.95 -18.24 -13.79
C LEU A 34 -21.60 -18.42 -14.52
N GLN A 35 -21.47 -17.94 -15.74
CA GLN A 35 -20.25 -18.05 -16.55
C GLN A 35 -19.05 -17.32 -15.91
N GLN A 36 -19.26 -16.19 -15.23
CA GLN A 36 -18.20 -15.46 -14.51
C GLN A 36 -17.61 -16.28 -13.37
N GLN A 37 -18.46 -17.05 -12.67
CA GLN A 37 -18.08 -17.79 -11.46
C GLN A 37 -17.47 -19.15 -11.77
N PHE A 38 -18.01 -19.89 -12.80
CA PHE A 38 -17.64 -21.27 -13.07
C PHE A 38 -16.98 -21.50 -14.42
N ARG A 39 -16.95 -20.50 -15.32
CA ARG A 39 -16.41 -20.63 -16.70
C ARG A 39 -16.87 -21.91 -17.36
N TYR A 40 -18.17 -22.12 -17.45
CA TYR A 40 -18.74 -23.34 -18.01
C TYR A 40 -19.43 -23.09 -19.34
N ARG A 41 -19.56 -24.17 -20.14
CA ARG A 41 -20.32 -24.23 -21.39
C ARG A 41 -21.33 -25.34 -21.26
N TYR A 42 -22.61 -25.06 -21.58
CA TYR A 42 -23.59 -26.08 -21.84
C TYR A 42 -23.45 -26.55 -23.28
N LEU A 43 -23.40 -27.88 -23.47
CA LEU A 43 -23.59 -28.48 -24.76
C LEU A 43 -25.04 -28.93 -24.88
N ASP A 44 -25.74 -28.45 -25.90
CA ASP A 44 -27.11 -28.91 -26.17
C ASP A 44 -27.08 -30.35 -26.68
N SER A 45 -27.68 -31.23 -25.88
CA SER A 45 -27.74 -32.66 -26.17
C SER A 45 -28.52 -33.01 -27.45
N SER A 46 -29.40 -32.11 -27.91
CA SER A 46 -30.25 -32.36 -29.10
C SER A 46 -29.46 -32.35 -30.42
N THR A 47 -28.36 -31.62 -30.51
CA THR A 47 -27.51 -31.55 -31.70
C THR A 47 -26.50 -32.69 -31.81
N LEU A 48 -26.24 -33.41 -30.73
CA LEU A 48 -25.17 -34.42 -30.63
C LEU A 48 -25.69 -35.87 -30.52
N GLY A 49 -27.02 -36.10 -30.52
CA GLY A 49 -27.59 -37.43 -30.35
C GLY A 49 -27.37 -38.09 -28.99
N LEU A 50 -27.20 -37.28 -27.94
CA LEU A 50 -26.88 -37.72 -26.59
C LEU A 50 -28.16 -37.95 -25.76
N PRO A 51 -28.12 -38.83 -24.71
CA PRO A 51 -29.24 -39.04 -23.85
C PRO A 51 -29.56 -37.76 -23.04
N ASP A 52 -30.81 -37.61 -22.64
CA ASP A 52 -31.51 -36.42 -22.07
C ASP A 52 -30.88 -35.64 -20.90
N GLN A 53 -29.57 -35.67 -20.68
CA GLN A 53 -28.90 -34.88 -19.65
C GLN A 53 -27.89 -33.92 -20.23
N PRO A 54 -27.96 -32.61 -19.90
CA PRO A 54 -27.02 -31.64 -20.45
C PRO A 54 -25.59 -31.94 -19.97
N LEU A 55 -24.63 -31.81 -20.88
CA LEU A 55 -23.22 -31.87 -20.58
C LEU A 55 -22.70 -30.49 -20.23
N ILE A 56 -21.97 -30.38 -19.15
CA ILE A 56 -21.30 -29.16 -18.71
C ILE A 56 -19.79 -29.36 -18.86
N LEU A 57 -19.14 -28.47 -19.63
CA LEU A 57 -17.68 -28.33 -19.68
C LEU A 57 -17.28 -27.10 -18.86
N THR A 58 -16.35 -27.25 -17.92
CA THR A 58 -15.96 -26.16 -17.01
C THR A 58 -14.46 -26.15 -16.73
N HIS A 59 -13.92 -24.97 -16.49
CA HIS A 59 -12.58 -24.78 -15.95
C HIS A 59 -12.54 -24.74 -14.40
N CYS A 60 -13.70 -24.81 -13.73
CA CYS A 60 -13.75 -24.94 -12.28
C CYS A 60 -13.37 -26.35 -11.86
N MET A 61 -12.25 -26.47 -11.13
CA MET A 61 -11.71 -27.73 -10.65
C MET A 61 -12.09 -28.02 -9.19
N ASN A 62 -13.06 -27.29 -8.63
CA ASN A 62 -13.57 -27.48 -7.29
C ASN A 62 -14.88 -28.30 -7.33
N VAL A 63 -14.78 -29.60 -7.10
CA VAL A 63 -15.91 -30.53 -7.23
C VAL A 63 -17.01 -30.30 -6.17
N PRO A 64 -16.70 -30.05 -4.90
CA PRO A 64 -17.73 -29.67 -3.91
C PRO A 64 -18.56 -28.47 -4.35
N LEU A 65 -17.93 -27.44 -4.90
CA LEU A 65 -18.59 -26.25 -5.40
C LEU A 65 -19.46 -26.56 -6.63
N LEU A 66 -18.97 -27.39 -7.56
CA LEU A 66 -19.75 -27.84 -8.71
C LEU A 66 -21.00 -28.64 -8.29
N ARG A 67 -20.89 -29.52 -7.30
CA ARG A 67 -22.04 -30.26 -6.76
C ARG A 67 -23.08 -29.37 -6.10
N GLN A 68 -22.64 -28.32 -5.42
CA GLN A 68 -23.55 -27.32 -4.81
C GLN A 68 -24.39 -26.60 -5.86
N HIS A 69 -23.78 -26.23 -7.01
CA HIS A 69 -24.46 -25.45 -8.04
C HIS A 69 -25.17 -26.29 -9.12
N PHE A 70 -24.72 -27.53 -9.32
CA PHE A 70 -25.29 -28.46 -10.29
C PHE A 70 -25.69 -29.79 -9.65
N PRO A 71 -26.60 -29.79 -8.66
CA PRO A 71 -26.93 -30.98 -7.87
C PRO A 71 -27.57 -32.12 -8.70
N ALA A 72 -28.17 -31.84 -9.83
CA ALA A 72 -28.76 -32.85 -10.73
C ALA A 72 -27.72 -33.65 -11.55
N HIS A 73 -26.41 -33.24 -11.52
CA HIS A 73 -25.36 -33.89 -12.28
C HIS A 73 -24.61 -34.91 -11.41
N GLU A 74 -24.97 -36.18 -11.53
CA GLU A 74 -24.40 -37.27 -10.71
C GLU A 74 -22.93 -37.57 -11.07
N GLN A 75 -22.56 -37.46 -12.36
CA GLN A 75 -21.22 -37.77 -12.85
C GLN A 75 -20.38 -36.52 -13.03
N ILE A 76 -19.21 -36.45 -12.37
CA ILE A 76 -18.22 -35.39 -12.50
C ILE A 76 -16.86 -36.03 -12.77
N THR A 77 -16.33 -35.81 -13.97
CA THR A 77 -15.00 -36.23 -14.36
C THR A 77 -14.05 -35.04 -14.29
N VAL A 78 -12.91 -35.21 -13.62
CA VAL A 78 -11.85 -34.19 -13.49
C VAL A 78 -10.64 -34.64 -14.31
N ILE A 79 -10.12 -33.73 -15.16
CA ILE A 79 -8.88 -33.97 -15.92
C ILE A 79 -7.78 -33.11 -15.30
N LEU A 80 -6.84 -33.75 -14.64
CA LEU A 80 -5.65 -33.11 -14.06
C LEU A 80 -4.51 -33.12 -15.06
N SER A 81 -3.73 -32.02 -15.09
CA SER A 81 -2.51 -31.89 -15.88
C SER A 81 -1.56 -30.90 -15.20
N ASP A 82 -0.35 -30.76 -15.75
CA ASP A 82 0.51 -29.63 -15.37
C ASP A 82 -0.13 -28.32 -15.83
N LEU A 83 -0.37 -27.41 -14.89
CA LEU A 83 -1.07 -26.14 -15.14
C LEU A 83 -0.28 -25.25 -16.12
N ASP A 84 1.05 -25.18 -15.96
CA ASP A 84 1.87 -24.31 -16.79
C ASP A 84 1.90 -24.78 -18.24
N GLN A 85 1.98 -26.09 -18.47
CA GLN A 85 1.93 -26.68 -19.80
C GLN A 85 0.56 -26.51 -20.45
N SER A 86 -0.51 -26.69 -19.66
CA SER A 86 -1.88 -26.50 -20.12
C SER A 86 -2.13 -25.05 -20.55
N LEU A 87 -1.69 -24.07 -19.76
CA LEU A 87 -1.83 -22.65 -20.07
C LEU A 87 -0.98 -22.25 -21.29
N ARG A 88 0.22 -22.83 -21.46
CA ARG A 88 1.03 -22.63 -22.67
C ARG A 88 0.27 -23.07 -23.93
N ARG A 89 -0.34 -24.23 -23.87
CA ARG A 89 -1.13 -24.73 -24.99
C ARG A 89 -2.33 -23.84 -25.29
N GLU A 90 -3.08 -23.42 -24.29
CA GLU A 90 -4.21 -22.50 -24.44
C GLU A 90 -3.77 -21.18 -25.07
N TRP A 91 -2.66 -20.62 -24.58
CA TRP A 91 -2.11 -19.40 -25.14
C TRP A 91 -1.74 -19.53 -26.63
N VAL A 92 -1.11 -20.63 -27.04
CA VAL A 92 -0.78 -20.88 -28.48
C VAL A 92 -2.03 -20.98 -29.32
N LEU A 93 -3.10 -21.61 -28.81
CA LEU A 93 -4.37 -21.70 -29.51
C LEU A 93 -5.08 -20.33 -29.60
N GLU A 94 -5.01 -19.53 -28.56
CA GLU A 94 -5.62 -18.19 -28.54
C GLU A 94 -4.80 -17.16 -29.33
N ASP A 95 -3.49 -17.31 -29.47
CA ASP A 95 -2.61 -16.38 -30.19
C ASP A 95 -3.03 -16.25 -31.69
N GLN A 96 -3.64 -17.30 -32.24
CA GLN A 96 -4.19 -17.27 -33.60
C GLN A 96 -5.38 -16.31 -33.74
N HIS A 97 -6.06 -15.98 -32.64
CA HIS A 97 -7.26 -15.14 -32.57
C HIS A 97 -7.05 -13.84 -31.79
N ARG A 98 -5.82 -13.58 -31.30
CA ARG A 98 -5.52 -12.39 -30.51
C ARG A 98 -5.65 -11.07 -31.26
N ASP A 99 -5.88 -9.99 -30.55
CA ASP A 99 -5.77 -8.63 -31.07
C ASP A 99 -4.30 -8.37 -31.50
N LYS A 100 -4.11 -8.12 -32.80
CA LYS A 100 -2.78 -7.85 -33.39
C LYS A 100 -2.12 -6.56 -32.87
N ASN A 101 -2.87 -5.71 -32.18
CA ASN A 101 -2.34 -4.48 -31.56
C ASN A 101 -1.67 -4.74 -30.21
N MET A 102 -1.84 -5.92 -29.61
CA MET A 102 -1.20 -6.29 -28.35
C MET A 102 0.10 -7.05 -28.63
N PRO A 103 1.24 -6.65 -28.04
CA PRO A 103 2.49 -7.41 -28.12
C PRO A 103 2.33 -8.84 -27.60
N PRO A 104 3.01 -9.84 -28.20
CA PRO A 104 2.89 -11.24 -27.80
C PRO A 104 3.26 -11.51 -26.33
N ASP A 105 4.27 -10.84 -25.80
CA ASP A 105 4.73 -10.95 -24.43
C ASP A 105 3.73 -10.37 -23.42
N GLU A 106 3.10 -9.25 -23.74
CA GLU A 106 2.04 -8.64 -22.91
C GLU A 106 0.78 -9.52 -22.91
N HIS A 107 0.42 -10.09 -24.05
CA HIS A 107 -0.71 -11.02 -24.14
C HIS A 107 -0.48 -12.27 -23.29
N ALA A 108 0.69 -12.90 -23.42
CA ALA A 108 1.04 -14.08 -22.61
C ALA A 108 1.04 -13.75 -21.12
N PHE A 109 1.62 -12.63 -20.71
CA PHE A 109 1.67 -12.21 -19.31
C PHE A 109 0.29 -11.94 -18.71
N SER A 110 -0.59 -11.28 -19.46
CA SER A 110 -1.97 -11.02 -19.05
C SER A 110 -2.79 -12.31 -18.89
N ASN A 111 -2.66 -13.24 -19.84
CA ASN A 111 -3.33 -14.53 -19.82
C ASN A 111 -2.88 -15.38 -18.61
N ILE A 112 -1.57 -15.52 -18.41
CA ILE A 112 -0.99 -16.21 -17.24
C ILE A 112 -1.55 -15.63 -15.94
N GLY A 113 -1.50 -14.32 -15.76
CA GLY A 113 -1.95 -13.64 -14.54
C GLY A 113 -3.44 -13.84 -14.26
N TYR A 114 -4.26 -13.90 -15.33
CA TYR A 114 -5.68 -14.14 -15.22
C TYR A 114 -5.99 -15.57 -14.75
N HIS A 115 -5.40 -16.59 -15.37
CA HIS A 115 -5.66 -17.98 -15.01
C HIS A 115 -5.12 -18.35 -13.63
N TYR A 116 -3.92 -17.89 -13.27
CA TYR A 116 -3.40 -18.12 -11.94
C TYR A 116 -4.26 -17.46 -10.85
N ARG A 117 -4.83 -16.28 -11.09
CA ARG A 117 -5.79 -15.65 -10.15
C ARG A 117 -7.09 -16.44 -10.05
N TYR A 118 -7.60 -16.96 -11.16
CA TYR A 118 -8.80 -17.78 -11.16
C TYR A 118 -8.65 -19.01 -10.26
N TYR A 119 -7.56 -19.78 -10.40
CA TYR A 119 -7.32 -20.95 -9.55
C TYR A 119 -6.88 -20.60 -8.13
N HIS A 120 -6.55 -19.36 -7.87
CA HIS A 120 -6.40 -18.84 -6.52
C HIS A 120 -7.76 -18.58 -5.85
N GLU A 121 -8.70 -18.05 -6.58
CA GLU A 121 -10.06 -17.76 -6.10
C GLU A 121 -10.88 -19.06 -5.96
N TYR A 122 -10.73 -19.98 -6.92
CA TYR A 122 -11.41 -21.28 -6.94
C TYR A 122 -10.37 -22.43 -6.88
N PRO A 123 -9.86 -22.74 -5.67
CA PRO A 123 -8.80 -23.74 -5.52
C PRO A 123 -9.27 -25.12 -5.98
N VAL A 124 -8.33 -25.89 -6.52
CA VAL A 124 -8.58 -27.27 -6.98
C VAL A 124 -8.96 -28.15 -5.78
N ASP A 125 -10.13 -28.75 -5.85
CA ASP A 125 -10.62 -29.74 -4.90
C ASP A 125 -11.36 -30.85 -5.67
N THR A 126 -10.76 -32.01 -5.77
CA THR A 126 -11.30 -33.18 -6.50
C THR A 126 -12.12 -34.09 -5.61
N SER A 127 -12.35 -33.74 -4.35
CA SER A 127 -13.14 -34.56 -3.42
C SER A 127 -14.57 -34.74 -3.94
N GLY A 128 -15.01 -36.00 -4.03
CA GLY A 128 -16.33 -36.34 -4.56
C GLY A 128 -16.45 -36.35 -6.09
N ALA A 129 -15.34 -36.29 -6.85
CA ALA A 129 -15.34 -36.58 -8.27
C ALA A 129 -15.76 -38.05 -8.52
N THR A 130 -16.47 -38.28 -9.63
CA THR A 130 -16.84 -39.64 -10.05
C THR A 130 -15.66 -40.33 -10.72
N GLU A 131 -14.85 -39.57 -11.42
CA GLU A 131 -13.67 -40.04 -12.14
C GLU A 131 -12.60 -38.94 -12.11
N ILE A 132 -11.34 -39.35 -11.96
CA ILE A 132 -10.18 -38.43 -12.05
C ILE A 132 -9.24 -39.02 -13.11
N ILE A 133 -8.93 -38.24 -14.14
CA ILE A 133 -7.96 -38.56 -15.19
C ILE A 133 -6.77 -37.61 -15.01
N ASP A 134 -5.66 -38.13 -14.54
CA ASP A 134 -4.41 -37.36 -14.44
C ASP A 134 -3.56 -37.62 -15.68
N ILE A 135 -3.60 -36.72 -16.65
CA ILE A 135 -2.86 -36.88 -17.92
C ILE A 135 -1.33 -36.74 -17.70
N SER A 136 -0.86 -36.32 -16.54
CA SER A 136 0.56 -36.32 -16.21
C SER A 136 1.05 -37.69 -15.72
N ALA A 137 0.19 -38.49 -15.08
CA ALA A 137 0.48 -39.76 -14.44
C ALA A 137 -0.19 -40.98 -15.11
N ASP A 138 -1.38 -40.78 -15.73
CA ASP A 138 -2.15 -41.86 -16.35
C ASP A 138 -1.39 -42.46 -17.58
N THR A 139 -1.49 -43.76 -17.75
CA THR A 139 -0.90 -44.52 -18.88
C THR A 139 -1.88 -44.75 -20.05
N SER A 140 -3.08 -44.22 -19.98
CA SER A 140 -4.05 -44.35 -21.05
C SER A 140 -3.56 -43.77 -22.39
N GLN A 141 -4.12 -44.25 -23.51
CA GLN A 141 -3.80 -43.73 -24.82
C GLN A 141 -4.09 -42.23 -24.93
N PHE A 142 -5.19 -41.78 -24.33
CA PHE A 142 -5.57 -40.36 -24.29
C PHE A 142 -4.56 -39.51 -23.52
N ALA A 143 -4.19 -39.94 -22.30
CA ALA A 143 -3.23 -39.21 -21.47
C ALA A 143 -1.84 -39.13 -22.14
N HIS A 144 -1.42 -40.23 -22.80
CA HIS A 144 -0.17 -40.25 -23.55
C HIS A 144 -0.20 -39.27 -24.75
N MET A 145 -1.29 -39.24 -25.50
CA MET A 145 -1.48 -38.30 -26.62
C MET A 145 -1.47 -36.86 -26.14
N MET A 146 -2.20 -36.54 -25.06
CA MET A 146 -2.27 -35.19 -24.51
C MET A 146 -0.92 -34.71 -23.98
N ARG A 147 -0.14 -35.58 -23.30
CA ARG A 147 1.23 -35.26 -22.85
C ARG A 147 2.14 -34.94 -24.03
N GLN A 148 2.11 -35.72 -25.09
CA GLN A 148 2.91 -35.47 -26.31
C GLN A 148 2.54 -34.14 -26.95
N GLU A 149 1.26 -33.82 -27.01
CA GLU A 149 0.77 -32.52 -27.52
C GLU A 149 1.25 -31.34 -26.65
N LEU A 150 1.13 -31.44 -25.33
CA LEU A 150 1.59 -30.40 -24.40
C LEU A 150 3.11 -30.19 -24.49
N VAL A 151 3.90 -31.25 -24.59
CA VAL A 151 5.36 -31.17 -24.73
C VAL A 151 5.81 -30.61 -26.08
N SER A 152 5.07 -30.88 -27.16
CA SER A 152 5.41 -30.43 -28.51
C SER A 152 5.14 -28.97 -28.78
N ILE A 153 4.29 -28.32 -27.97
CA ILE A 153 3.95 -26.90 -28.11
C ILE A 153 4.99 -26.05 -27.38
N GLY A 154 5.93 -25.49 -28.14
CA GLY A 154 6.94 -24.55 -27.63
C GLY A 154 6.58 -23.12 -27.98
N SER A 155 6.61 -22.22 -26.98
CA SER A 155 6.60 -20.78 -27.20
C SER A 155 7.57 -20.11 -26.24
N ASN A 156 8.69 -19.62 -26.77
CA ASN A 156 9.68 -18.89 -25.97
C ASN A 156 9.10 -17.62 -25.31
N VAL A 157 8.11 -17.00 -25.96
CA VAL A 157 7.44 -15.79 -25.44
C VAL A 157 6.62 -16.14 -24.21
N PHE A 158 5.83 -17.22 -24.26
CA PHE A 158 5.05 -17.68 -23.11
C PHE A 158 5.96 -18.10 -21.95
N ASP A 159 7.02 -18.85 -22.23
CA ASP A 159 7.97 -19.31 -21.22
C ASP A 159 8.67 -18.13 -20.52
N GLN A 160 9.09 -17.13 -21.28
CA GLN A 160 9.68 -15.91 -20.71
C GLN A 160 8.65 -15.14 -19.87
N ALA A 161 7.42 -14.98 -20.36
CA ALA A 161 6.35 -14.31 -19.62
C ALA A 161 5.96 -15.09 -18.35
N LEU A 162 5.93 -16.42 -18.39
CA LEU A 162 5.68 -17.28 -17.23
C LEU A 162 6.79 -17.18 -16.17
N ILE A 163 8.06 -17.21 -16.60
CA ILE A 163 9.23 -17.04 -15.72
C ILE A 163 9.15 -15.66 -15.05
N GLU A 164 8.88 -14.63 -15.81
CA GLU A 164 8.77 -13.26 -15.31
C GLU A 164 7.56 -13.09 -14.36
N TYR A 165 6.41 -13.69 -14.70
CA TYR A 165 5.24 -13.73 -13.83
C TYR A 165 5.55 -14.43 -12.50
N LYS A 166 6.16 -15.62 -12.53
CA LYS A 166 6.55 -16.37 -11.33
C LYS A 166 7.58 -15.61 -10.48
N LYS A 167 8.54 -14.92 -11.11
CA LYS A 167 9.50 -14.05 -10.40
C LYS A 167 8.80 -12.88 -9.70
N ARG A 168 7.86 -12.22 -10.38
CA ARG A 168 7.16 -11.04 -9.83
C ARG A 168 6.13 -11.40 -8.78
N THR A 169 5.47 -12.54 -8.93
CA THR A 169 4.36 -12.94 -8.05
C THR A 169 4.76 -13.93 -6.98
N GLN A 170 5.92 -14.62 -7.11
CA GLN A 170 6.33 -15.74 -6.24
C GLN A 170 5.14 -16.66 -5.93
N VAL A 171 4.45 -17.12 -7.00
CA VAL A 171 3.29 -17.99 -6.83
C VAL A 171 3.75 -19.27 -6.12
N MET A 172 3.40 -19.37 -4.84
CA MET A 172 3.69 -20.53 -4.02
C MET A 172 2.76 -21.67 -4.40
N ASP A 173 3.31 -22.87 -4.39
CA ASP A 173 2.52 -24.09 -4.53
C ASP A 173 1.51 -24.20 -3.37
N LYS A 174 0.21 -24.16 -3.70
CA LYS A 174 -0.89 -24.09 -2.73
C LYS A 174 -1.19 -25.39 -2.00
N ASN A 175 -0.59 -26.49 -2.42
CA ASN A 175 -0.81 -27.81 -1.81
C ASN A 175 -0.24 -27.92 -0.39
N SER A 176 0.37 -26.86 0.14
CA SER A 176 1.00 -26.82 1.46
C SER A 176 0.28 -25.99 2.53
N LEU A 177 -0.93 -25.41 2.26
CA LEU A 177 -1.62 -24.52 3.20
C LEU A 177 -2.82 -25.18 3.89
N PRO A 178 -3.03 -24.98 5.23
CA PRO A 178 -4.22 -25.43 5.96
C PRO A 178 -5.51 -24.74 5.46
N ALA A 179 -6.64 -25.45 5.53
CA ALA A 179 -7.92 -25.05 4.95
C ALA A 179 -8.56 -23.76 5.51
N ASP A 180 -8.17 -23.32 6.71
CA ASP A 180 -8.65 -22.11 7.38
C ASP A 180 -8.01 -20.81 6.87
N GLN A 181 -6.93 -20.91 6.08
CA GLN A 181 -6.22 -19.77 5.51
C GLN A 181 -6.65 -19.41 4.08
N GLN A 182 -7.52 -20.21 3.47
CA GLN A 182 -7.93 -20.04 2.07
C GLN A 182 -8.97 -18.92 1.85
N ALA A 183 -9.62 -18.44 2.90
CA ALA A 183 -10.73 -17.48 2.80
C ALA A 183 -10.34 -15.99 2.62
N ASN A 184 -9.04 -15.63 2.66
CA ASN A 184 -8.58 -14.24 2.66
C ASN A 184 -7.36 -13.98 1.76
N GLY A 185 -7.50 -14.14 0.47
CA GLY A 185 -6.42 -14.20 -0.53
C GLY A 185 -5.37 -13.07 -0.56
N TYR A 186 -5.67 -11.83 -0.22
CA TYR A 186 -4.68 -10.73 -0.17
C TYR A 186 -4.08 -10.53 1.23
N LYS A 187 -4.87 -10.79 2.27
CA LYS A 187 -4.39 -10.82 3.66
C LYS A 187 -3.40 -11.94 3.91
N SER A 188 -3.57 -13.11 3.25
CA SER A 188 -2.75 -14.28 3.50
C SER A 188 -1.30 -14.07 3.08
N LYS A 189 -1.02 -13.49 1.91
CA LYS A 189 0.36 -13.34 1.43
C LYS A 189 1.19 -12.40 2.30
N PHE A 190 0.63 -11.26 2.70
CA PHE A 190 1.33 -10.29 3.55
C PHE A 190 1.53 -10.81 4.97
N LEU A 191 0.56 -11.57 5.50
CA LEU A 191 0.66 -12.26 6.78
C LEU A 191 1.65 -13.42 6.71
N ASP A 192 1.56 -14.26 5.68
CA ASP A 192 2.47 -15.39 5.46
C ASP A 192 3.93 -14.93 5.31
N ASP A 193 4.18 -13.86 4.58
CA ASP A 193 5.52 -13.30 4.42
C ASP A 193 6.05 -12.75 5.76
N ALA A 194 5.19 -12.14 6.58
CA ALA A 194 5.55 -11.65 7.90
C ALA A 194 5.78 -12.79 8.90
N GLU A 195 4.98 -13.86 8.88
CA GLU A 195 5.18 -15.06 9.69
C GLU A 195 6.46 -15.80 9.33
N LYS A 196 6.72 -16.00 8.04
CA LYS A 196 7.99 -16.58 7.56
C LYS A 196 9.18 -15.71 7.93
N MET A 197 9.03 -14.39 7.82
CA MET A 197 10.08 -13.47 8.23
C MET A 197 10.30 -13.53 9.75
N LYS A 198 9.23 -13.61 10.56
CA LYS A 198 9.36 -13.84 12.00
C LYS A 198 10.23 -15.05 12.31
N LEU A 199 9.92 -16.20 11.70
CA LEU A 199 10.72 -17.43 11.91
C LEU A 199 12.19 -17.24 11.52
N ARG A 200 12.47 -16.53 10.43
CA ARG A 200 13.86 -16.25 9.99
C ARG A 200 14.58 -15.31 10.95
N LEU A 201 13.90 -14.27 11.45
CA LEU A 201 14.48 -13.34 12.42
C LEU A 201 14.76 -14.04 13.75
N ASP A 202 13.82 -14.85 14.24
CA ASP A 202 13.92 -15.56 15.52
C ASP A 202 15.04 -16.60 15.52
N GLN A 203 15.47 -17.10 14.35
CA GLN A 203 16.67 -17.94 14.22
C GLN A 203 17.97 -17.20 14.57
N ILE A 204 17.98 -15.87 14.46
CA ILE A 204 19.14 -15.05 14.83
C ILE A 204 18.98 -14.60 16.27
N SER A 205 17.87 -13.91 16.57
CA SER A 205 17.50 -13.55 17.91
C SER A 205 15.99 -13.18 17.96
N PRO A 206 15.33 -13.35 19.12
CA PRO A 206 13.91 -13.04 19.27
C PRO A 206 13.60 -11.53 19.18
N SER A 207 14.61 -10.68 19.10
CA SER A 207 14.47 -9.21 18.98
C SER A 207 15.02 -8.66 17.67
N MET A 208 15.54 -9.49 16.77
CA MET A 208 16.11 -9.06 15.48
C MET A 208 15.12 -8.30 14.61
N CYS A 209 15.52 -7.16 14.04
CA CYS A 209 14.70 -6.31 13.17
C CYS A 209 15.52 -5.69 12.04
N LEU A 210 15.31 -6.11 10.80
CA LEU A 210 16.06 -5.58 9.65
C LEU A 210 15.85 -4.08 9.40
N ALA A 211 14.68 -3.54 9.75
CA ALA A 211 14.45 -2.10 9.63
C ALA A 211 15.43 -1.26 10.47
N LYS A 212 15.94 -1.81 11.58
CA LYS A 212 16.97 -1.15 12.39
C LYS A 212 18.30 -0.95 11.65
N TRP A 213 18.58 -1.80 10.66
CA TRP A 213 19.77 -1.73 9.80
C TRP A 213 19.47 -1.01 8.49
N LYS A 214 18.34 -1.28 7.87
CA LYS A 214 18.08 -0.94 6.47
C LYS A 214 17.18 0.26 6.27
N GLN A 215 16.57 0.80 7.34
CA GLN A 215 15.70 1.98 7.28
C GLN A 215 16.18 3.11 8.18
N VAL A 216 16.02 4.35 7.71
CA VAL A 216 16.22 5.55 8.53
C VAL A 216 15.32 6.69 8.05
N SER A 217 14.74 7.42 9.01
CA SER A 217 14.12 8.73 8.79
C SER A 217 15.03 9.80 9.37
N LEU A 218 15.44 10.76 8.53
CA LEU A 218 16.38 11.84 8.83
C LEU A 218 15.62 13.16 8.94
N HIS A 219 15.65 13.79 10.09
CA HIS A 219 15.11 15.12 10.35
C HIS A 219 16.26 16.14 10.42
N LEU A 220 16.83 16.48 9.26
CA LEU A 220 18.04 17.28 9.16
C LEU A 220 17.89 18.72 9.71
N PRO A 221 16.70 19.37 9.68
CA PRO A 221 16.53 20.67 10.31
C PRO A 221 16.83 20.69 11.82
N THR A 222 16.62 19.57 12.49
CA THR A 222 16.85 19.44 13.95
C THR A 222 18.00 18.50 14.28
N GLY A 223 18.59 17.83 13.29
CA GLY A 223 19.64 16.83 13.48
C GLY A 223 19.15 15.63 14.31
N LEU A 224 17.92 15.20 14.05
CA LEU A 224 17.31 14.03 14.70
C LEU A 224 17.12 12.88 13.69
N ASN A 225 17.11 11.65 14.17
CA ASN A 225 16.76 10.50 13.36
C ASN A 225 15.98 9.43 14.15
N ASN A 226 15.35 8.50 13.43
CA ASN A 226 14.86 7.22 13.95
C ASN A 226 15.02 6.12 12.90
N SER A 227 14.89 4.84 13.32
CA SER A 227 15.10 3.70 12.43
C SER A 227 13.84 3.31 11.65
N CYS A 228 12.67 3.59 12.20
CA CYS A 228 11.36 3.41 11.59
C CYS A 228 10.41 4.43 12.22
N TYR A 229 9.10 4.31 12.02
CA TYR A 229 8.14 5.31 12.50
C TYR A 229 7.77 5.21 13.99
N HIS A 230 8.20 4.17 14.70
CA HIS A 230 7.79 3.90 16.09
C HIS A 230 8.79 4.38 17.16
N PRO A 231 10.11 4.20 17.00
CA PRO A 231 11.06 4.69 17.99
C PRO A 231 11.02 6.21 18.12
N PRO A 232 11.20 6.74 19.35
CA PRO A 232 11.39 8.17 19.51
C PRO A 232 12.60 8.66 18.72
N LEU A 233 12.53 9.92 18.32
CA LEU A 233 13.64 10.61 17.66
C LEU A 233 14.81 10.75 18.65
N HIS A 234 16.03 10.49 18.19
CA HIS A 234 17.24 10.75 18.96
C HIS A 234 18.17 11.72 18.22
N LYS A 235 18.98 12.45 19.00
CA LYS A 235 19.92 13.44 18.49
C LYS A 235 21.10 12.78 17.81
N ILE A 236 21.46 13.30 16.65
CA ILE A 236 22.69 12.96 15.95
C ILE A 236 23.79 13.90 16.46
N SER A 237 24.89 13.37 16.96
CA SER A 237 26.02 14.20 17.44
C SER A 237 26.75 14.87 16.27
N ILE A 238 27.03 16.16 16.44
CA ILE A 238 27.88 16.92 15.49
C ILE A 238 29.28 16.31 15.40
N GLU A 239 29.85 15.89 16.53
CA GLU A 239 31.16 15.26 16.57
C GLU A 239 31.19 13.93 15.83
N GLU A 240 30.07 13.16 15.87
CA GLU A 240 29.99 11.90 15.11
C GLU A 240 29.95 12.15 13.60
N ILE A 241 29.10 13.08 13.10
CA ILE A 241 29.02 13.36 11.66
C ILE A 241 30.28 14.04 11.13
N ASN A 242 30.98 14.85 11.92
CA ASN A 242 32.26 15.45 11.52
C ASN A 242 33.36 14.40 11.36
N ARG A 243 33.33 13.32 12.14
CA ARG A 243 34.26 12.18 12.01
C ARG A 243 33.87 11.26 10.86
N ASN A 244 32.58 11.02 10.72
CA ASN A 244 32.04 10.10 9.72
C ASN A 244 30.61 10.53 9.33
N PRO A 245 30.39 11.06 8.11
CA PRO A 245 29.05 11.48 7.66
C PRO A 245 27.98 10.36 7.71
N SER A 246 28.38 9.08 7.63
CA SER A 246 27.45 7.96 7.76
C SER A 246 26.81 7.86 9.15
N ALA A 247 27.33 8.58 10.15
CA ALA A 247 26.74 8.68 11.48
C ALA A 247 25.33 9.30 11.46
N LEU A 248 24.88 9.89 10.35
CA LEU A 248 23.46 10.21 10.14
C LEU A 248 22.57 8.98 10.34
N HIS A 249 23.04 7.77 10.01
CA HIS A 249 22.38 6.50 10.24
C HIS A 249 23.09 5.64 11.30
N ASN A 250 24.41 5.78 11.44
CA ASN A 250 25.27 4.92 12.26
C ASN A 250 25.75 5.62 13.54
N THR A 251 24.85 6.33 14.23
CA THR A 251 25.16 6.90 15.56
C THR A 251 25.55 5.78 16.53
N GLN A 252 26.34 6.10 17.55
CA GLN A 252 26.68 5.17 18.65
C GLN A 252 25.42 4.61 19.30
N HIS A 253 24.38 5.46 19.48
CA HIS A 253 23.08 5.01 19.97
C HIS A 253 22.49 3.90 19.11
N LYS A 254 22.42 4.06 17.77
CA LYS A 254 21.86 3.02 16.87
C LYS A 254 22.71 1.77 16.81
N LYS A 255 24.03 1.91 16.84
CA LYS A 255 24.95 0.76 16.90
C LYS A 255 24.70 -0.07 18.18
N LEU A 256 24.51 0.58 19.33
CA LEU A 256 24.15 -0.08 20.58
C LEU A 256 22.81 -0.80 20.49
N GLN A 257 21.78 -0.16 19.92
CA GLN A 257 20.45 -0.78 19.74
C GLN A 257 20.51 -2.02 18.86
N ARG A 258 21.29 -1.98 17.78
CA ARG A 258 21.53 -3.16 16.91
C ARG A 258 22.23 -4.29 17.68
N LYS A 259 23.25 -3.97 18.46
CA LYS A 259 23.96 -4.94 19.33
C LYS A 259 23.02 -5.61 20.32
N MET A 260 22.17 -4.83 21.00
CA MET A 260 21.13 -5.35 21.90
C MET A 260 20.23 -6.36 21.16
N MET A 261 19.75 -6.00 19.97
CA MET A 261 18.89 -6.89 19.16
C MET A 261 19.59 -8.19 18.77
N LEU A 262 20.87 -8.15 18.40
CA LEU A 262 21.66 -9.36 18.09
C LEU A 262 21.82 -10.28 19.31
N ASN A 263 21.95 -9.71 20.49
CA ASN A 263 22.06 -10.43 21.77
C ASN A 263 20.70 -10.95 22.29
N GLY A 264 19.59 -10.71 21.59
CA GLY A 264 18.26 -11.11 22.04
C GLY A 264 17.61 -10.14 23.04
N GLU A 265 18.27 -9.01 23.32
CA GLU A 265 17.74 -7.97 24.20
C GLU A 265 16.69 -7.13 23.44
N ARG A 266 15.65 -6.68 24.14
CA ARG A 266 14.58 -5.83 23.59
C ARG A 266 14.87 -4.35 23.84
N PRO A 267 15.33 -3.57 22.84
CA PRO A 267 15.50 -2.12 23.02
C PRO A 267 14.21 -1.44 23.46
N ALA A 268 14.27 -0.60 24.48
CA ALA A 268 13.10 0.10 25.04
C ALA A 268 12.43 1.02 24.00
N GLU A 269 13.20 1.61 23.10
CA GLU A 269 12.66 2.46 22.03
C GLU A 269 11.73 1.72 21.04
N CYS A 270 11.76 0.38 21.00
CA CYS A 270 10.92 -0.46 20.15
C CYS A 270 9.69 -1.01 20.87
N GLN A 271 9.30 -0.42 22.01
CA GLN A 271 8.20 -0.88 22.89
C GLN A 271 6.87 -1.09 22.12
N TYR A 272 6.61 -0.33 21.07
CA TYR A 272 5.43 -0.54 20.22
C TYR A 272 5.37 -1.97 19.67
N CYS A 273 6.46 -2.46 19.10
CA CYS A 273 6.53 -3.82 18.57
C CYS A 273 6.44 -4.86 19.70
N TRP A 274 7.14 -4.63 20.81
CA TRP A 274 7.12 -5.54 21.95
C TRP A 274 5.72 -5.70 22.54
N ASN A 275 4.95 -4.61 22.67
CA ASN A 275 3.57 -4.66 23.13
C ASN A 275 2.67 -5.51 22.24
N MET A 276 2.89 -5.46 20.90
CA MET A 276 2.12 -6.29 19.98
C MET A 276 2.51 -7.76 20.09
N GLU A 277 3.81 -8.05 20.20
CA GLU A 277 4.33 -9.40 20.31
C GLU A 277 3.99 -10.06 21.65
N ASP A 278 3.98 -9.31 22.73
CA ASP A 278 3.55 -9.78 24.05
C ASP A 278 2.05 -10.16 24.09
N LEU A 279 1.25 -9.63 23.16
CA LEU A 279 -0.14 -10.03 22.91
C LEU A 279 -0.26 -11.19 21.90
N GLY A 280 0.85 -11.83 21.53
CA GLY A 280 0.88 -12.93 20.55
C GLY A 280 0.61 -12.51 19.10
N LYS A 281 0.72 -11.20 18.78
CA LYS A 281 0.46 -10.67 17.43
C LYS A 281 1.77 -10.44 16.67
N LEU A 282 1.69 -10.42 15.35
CA LEU A 282 2.77 -9.93 14.50
C LEU A 282 2.92 -8.41 14.70
N SER A 283 4.15 -7.93 14.70
CA SER A 283 4.49 -6.51 14.84
C SER A 283 5.07 -5.95 13.54
N ASP A 284 5.22 -4.63 13.46
CA ASP A 284 5.86 -3.96 12.33
C ASP A 284 7.32 -4.44 12.11
N ARG A 285 7.97 -4.96 13.13
CA ARG A 285 9.28 -5.61 13.02
C ARG A 285 9.25 -6.75 11.98
N HIS A 286 8.21 -7.57 11.99
CA HIS A 286 8.05 -8.70 11.06
C HIS A 286 7.68 -8.21 9.65
N TYR A 287 6.70 -7.30 9.56
CA TYR A 287 6.26 -6.75 8.27
C TYR A 287 7.38 -5.96 7.57
N ARG A 288 8.03 -5.04 8.28
CA ARG A 288 9.10 -4.21 7.71
C ARG A 288 10.34 -5.01 7.32
N SER A 289 10.68 -6.03 8.09
CA SER A 289 11.80 -6.91 7.76
C SER A 289 11.51 -7.82 6.57
N GLY A 290 10.24 -8.11 6.28
CA GLY A 290 9.77 -8.87 5.12
C GLY A 290 9.76 -8.10 3.82
N GLU A 291 9.86 -6.76 3.87
CA GLU A 291 9.89 -5.93 2.67
C GLU A 291 11.14 -6.22 1.81
N PRO A 292 11.02 -6.22 0.46
CA PRO A 292 12.15 -6.54 -0.42
C PRO A 292 13.40 -5.71 -0.16
N TRP A 293 13.24 -4.39 0.11
CA TRP A 293 14.36 -3.50 0.41
C TRP A 293 15.12 -3.86 1.69
N ALA A 294 14.47 -4.53 2.66
CA ALA A 294 15.08 -4.97 3.91
C ALA A 294 15.69 -6.37 3.79
N ALA A 295 14.99 -7.29 3.14
CA ALA A 295 15.32 -8.71 3.11
C ALA A 295 16.46 -9.05 2.13
N GLU A 296 16.75 -8.23 1.14
CA GLU A 296 17.74 -8.49 0.09
C GLU A 296 19.15 -8.81 0.63
N ASP A 297 19.59 -8.11 1.68
CA ASP A 297 20.91 -8.29 2.28
C ASP A 297 20.89 -9.17 3.54
N PHE A 298 19.81 -9.89 3.83
CA PHE A 298 19.64 -10.61 5.10
C PHE A 298 20.83 -11.52 5.44
N GLY A 299 21.30 -12.32 4.50
CA GLY A 299 22.44 -13.22 4.72
C GLY A 299 23.74 -12.47 5.04
N LYS A 300 24.01 -11.35 4.38
CA LYS A 300 25.17 -10.50 4.64
C LYS A 300 25.10 -9.85 6.01
N ILE A 301 23.88 -9.43 6.39
CA ILE A 301 23.59 -8.82 7.69
C ILE A 301 23.94 -9.80 8.81
N VAL A 302 23.60 -11.06 8.68
CA VAL A 302 23.80 -12.09 9.71
C VAL A 302 25.25 -12.54 9.83
N SER A 303 26.01 -12.52 8.73
CA SER A 303 27.39 -12.99 8.68
C SER A 303 28.46 -11.94 8.96
N SER A 304 28.09 -10.67 9.18
CA SER A 304 29.05 -9.58 9.36
C SER A 304 29.47 -9.38 10.82
N GLU A 305 30.69 -8.87 11.04
CA GLU A 305 31.17 -8.45 12.36
C GLU A 305 30.62 -7.06 12.69
N TRP A 306 29.55 -7.02 13.45
CA TRP A 306 28.70 -5.84 13.62
C TRP A 306 29.27 -4.71 14.47
N ASP A 307 30.32 -4.94 15.21
CA ASP A 307 30.87 -3.96 16.15
C ASP A 307 31.63 -2.82 15.44
N SER A 308 32.12 -3.06 14.23
CA SER A 308 32.99 -2.13 13.51
C SER A 308 32.36 -1.49 12.27
N ASP A 309 31.35 -2.12 11.66
CA ASP A 309 30.94 -1.72 10.32
C ASP A 309 29.77 -0.72 10.29
N ASP A 310 29.91 0.30 9.46
CA ASP A 310 28.83 1.20 9.13
C ASP A 310 27.88 0.53 8.14
N VAL A 311 26.62 0.47 8.51
CA VAL A 311 25.58 -0.07 7.65
C VAL A 311 25.07 1.01 6.71
N VAL A 312 24.90 0.69 5.42
CA VAL A 312 24.26 1.56 4.45
C VAL A 312 22.79 1.15 4.32
N PRO A 313 21.83 2.03 4.62
CA PRO A 313 20.41 1.72 4.51
C PRO A 313 19.97 1.64 3.04
N SER A 314 18.94 0.85 2.78
CA SER A 314 18.28 0.75 1.47
C SER A 314 16.99 1.56 1.39
N TYR A 315 16.41 1.93 2.55
CA TYR A 315 15.25 2.82 2.66
C TYR A 315 15.63 4.06 3.48
N VAL A 316 15.53 5.23 2.86
CA VAL A 316 15.76 6.52 3.53
C VAL A 316 14.58 7.44 3.31
N GLU A 317 14.05 7.98 4.41
CA GLU A 317 13.14 9.11 4.40
C GLU A 317 13.90 10.33 4.91
N VAL A 318 13.81 11.46 4.22
CA VAL A 318 14.54 12.67 4.59
C VAL A 318 13.65 13.90 4.60
N ASN A 319 13.81 14.69 5.65
CA ASN A 319 13.38 16.07 5.75
C ASN A 319 14.63 16.97 5.70
N PHE A 320 14.82 17.72 4.63
CA PHE A 320 15.99 18.60 4.47
C PHE A 320 15.85 19.93 5.21
N ASN A 321 14.63 20.52 5.21
CA ASN A 321 14.34 21.76 5.91
C ASN A 321 12.87 21.85 6.33
N HIS A 322 12.51 22.88 7.12
CA HIS A 322 11.16 23.12 7.60
C HIS A 322 10.41 24.22 6.84
N ALA A 323 10.91 24.64 5.64
CA ALA A 323 10.18 25.59 4.81
C ALA A 323 8.84 25.00 4.40
N CYS A 324 7.75 25.67 4.72
CA CYS A 324 6.39 25.26 4.37
C CYS A 324 5.50 26.48 4.26
N ASN A 325 4.67 26.49 3.23
CA ASN A 325 3.66 27.53 2.99
C ASN A 325 2.36 27.32 3.81
N LEU A 326 2.16 26.11 4.41
CA LEU A 326 0.95 25.79 5.16
C LEU A 326 1.14 25.85 6.69
N LYS A 327 0.00 26.00 7.39
CA LYS A 327 -0.14 25.93 8.84
C LYS A 327 -1.22 24.91 9.22
N CYS A 328 -1.05 23.64 8.83
CA CYS A 328 -2.00 22.58 9.17
C CYS A 328 -2.26 22.56 10.69
N SER A 329 -3.52 22.39 11.10
CA SER A 329 -3.94 22.58 12.50
C SER A 329 -3.19 21.71 13.51
N TYR A 330 -2.74 20.54 13.10
CA TYR A 330 -2.01 19.55 13.93
C TYR A 330 -0.49 19.61 13.75
N CYS A 331 0.04 20.54 12.96
CA CYS A 331 1.48 20.69 12.70
C CYS A 331 2.16 21.58 13.76
N SER A 332 3.48 21.72 13.64
CA SER A 332 4.27 22.48 14.61
C SER A 332 5.38 23.31 13.93
N PRO A 333 5.99 24.28 14.65
CA PRO A 333 7.16 25.01 14.22
C PRO A 333 8.35 24.14 13.79
N GLN A 334 8.45 22.92 14.27
CA GLN A 334 9.51 21.99 13.91
C GLN A 334 9.44 21.60 12.43
N PHE A 335 8.23 21.55 11.85
CA PHE A 335 7.99 21.09 10.49
C PHE A 335 7.44 22.18 9.55
N SER A 336 7.16 23.39 10.06
CA SER A 336 6.62 24.48 9.25
C SER A 336 7.15 25.83 9.67
N SER A 337 7.85 26.49 8.75
CA SER A 337 8.29 27.88 8.92
C SER A 337 7.12 28.86 9.08
N SER A 338 5.99 28.59 8.42
CA SER A 338 4.76 29.39 8.60
C SER A 338 4.20 29.28 10.02
N TRP A 339 4.27 28.10 10.64
CA TRP A 339 3.95 27.90 12.05
C TRP A 339 4.94 28.63 12.95
N ALA A 340 6.24 28.52 12.67
CA ALA A 340 7.27 29.23 13.44
C ALA A 340 7.03 30.76 13.44
N ASN A 341 6.69 31.32 12.29
CA ASN A 341 6.36 32.75 12.15
C ASN A 341 5.06 33.12 12.91
N GLU A 342 4.02 32.27 12.89
CA GLU A 342 2.79 32.53 13.63
C GLU A 342 3.01 32.52 15.15
N VAL A 343 3.75 31.51 15.64
CA VAL A 343 4.07 31.39 17.05
C VAL A 343 4.97 32.51 17.55
N ALA A 344 5.93 32.95 16.74
CA ALA A 344 6.76 34.11 17.05
C ALA A 344 5.95 35.41 17.23
N ARG A 345 4.85 35.57 16.47
CA ARG A 345 3.98 36.76 16.52
C ARG A 345 2.95 36.73 17.63
N HIS A 346 2.37 35.54 17.89
CA HIS A 346 1.16 35.40 18.71
C HIS A 346 1.37 34.55 19.98
N GLY A 347 2.52 33.93 20.13
CA GLY A 347 2.78 32.99 21.22
C GLY A 347 2.08 31.62 21.02
N ALA A 348 2.08 30.81 22.05
CA ALA A 348 1.40 29.53 22.12
C ALA A 348 -0.12 29.65 21.95
N PHE A 349 -0.77 28.53 21.59
CA PHE A 349 -2.23 28.45 21.65
C PHE A 349 -2.70 28.14 23.08
N PRO A 350 -3.87 28.66 23.51
CA PRO A 350 -4.32 28.65 24.89
C PRO A 350 -4.97 27.32 25.32
N THR A 351 -4.39 26.20 24.93
CA THR A 351 -4.80 24.87 25.38
C THR A 351 -4.29 24.62 26.81
N SER A 352 -4.82 23.63 27.53
CA SER A 352 -4.45 23.31 28.92
C SER A 352 -2.94 23.07 29.08
N GLN A 353 -2.33 22.41 28.11
CA GLN A 353 -0.88 22.42 27.87
C GLN A 353 -0.66 23.30 26.65
N PRO A 354 -0.01 24.47 26.80
CA PRO A 354 0.10 25.46 25.72
C PRO A 354 0.63 24.85 24.44
N HIS A 355 -0.22 24.78 23.39
CA HIS A 355 0.15 24.13 22.15
C HIS A 355 1.07 25.02 21.33
N ASN A 356 2.13 24.41 20.79
CA ASN A 356 3.18 25.09 20.04
C ASN A 356 3.84 26.22 20.86
N ASP A 357 4.06 25.99 22.18
CA ASP A 357 4.80 26.91 23.02
C ASP A 357 6.23 27.08 22.47
N PRO A 358 6.71 28.34 22.28
CA PRO A 358 8.06 28.60 21.79
C PRO A 358 9.16 27.91 22.59
N SER A 359 8.96 27.74 23.93
CA SER A 359 9.92 27.06 24.80
C SER A 359 10.16 25.60 24.44
N HIS A 360 9.20 24.95 23.79
CA HIS A 360 9.32 23.56 23.33
C HIS A 360 10.22 23.41 22.11
N PHE A 361 10.53 24.48 21.39
CA PHE A 361 11.33 24.49 20.15
C PHE A 361 12.69 25.18 20.38
N THR A 362 13.30 24.92 21.53
CA THR A 362 14.63 25.39 21.90
C THR A 362 15.62 24.23 21.93
N GLY A 363 16.92 24.52 22.00
CA GLY A 363 17.97 23.51 22.05
C GLY A 363 17.87 22.54 20.86
N ASP A 364 17.87 21.24 21.14
CA ASP A 364 17.85 20.17 20.13
C ASP A 364 16.55 20.09 19.31
N ARG A 365 15.47 20.73 19.77
CA ARG A 365 14.20 20.77 19.04
C ARG A 365 14.03 22.01 18.18
N ARG A 366 14.98 22.96 18.25
CA ARG A 366 14.95 24.15 17.41
C ARG A 366 15.39 23.79 15.99
N PRO A 367 14.55 24.00 14.97
CA PRO A 367 14.97 23.83 13.59
C PRO A 367 16.07 24.86 13.23
N ILE A 368 17.10 24.41 12.56
CA ILE A 368 18.08 25.30 11.94
C ILE A 368 17.36 26.12 10.88
N PRO A 369 17.42 27.45 10.92
CA PRO A 369 16.77 28.30 9.93
C PRO A 369 17.23 28.00 8.50
N VAL A 370 16.30 28.05 7.54
CA VAL A 370 16.58 27.68 6.13
C VAL A 370 17.73 28.48 5.49
N ARG A 371 18.01 29.66 6.00
CA ARG A 371 19.08 30.55 5.49
C ARG A 371 20.44 30.32 6.16
N GLU A 372 20.50 29.50 7.21
CA GLU A 372 21.73 29.17 7.92
C GLU A 372 22.34 27.87 7.37
N ASP A 373 23.65 27.73 7.50
CA ASP A 373 24.35 26.50 7.16
C ASP A 373 23.91 25.37 8.09
N ASN A 374 23.63 24.21 7.50
CA ASN A 374 23.14 23.08 8.24
C ASN A 374 24.14 21.91 8.12
N PRO A 375 24.90 21.61 9.20
CA PRO A 375 25.93 20.59 9.19
C PRO A 375 25.39 19.18 8.90
N TYR A 376 24.12 18.91 9.20
CA TYR A 376 23.49 17.62 8.89
C TYR A 376 23.19 17.46 7.40
N VAL A 377 22.80 18.56 6.74
CA VAL A 377 22.63 18.58 5.26
C VAL A 377 23.98 18.43 4.58
N ASP A 378 25.03 19.07 5.08
CA ASP A 378 26.37 18.95 4.54
C ASP A 378 26.90 17.51 4.70
N ALA A 379 26.73 16.91 5.86
CA ALA A 379 27.07 15.51 6.12
C ALA A 379 26.27 14.55 5.22
N PHE A 380 24.98 14.84 4.96
CA PHE A 380 24.16 14.07 4.04
C PHE A 380 24.77 14.07 2.62
N TRP A 381 25.15 15.22 2.09
CA TRP A 381 25.73 15.31 0.76
C TRP A 381 27.14 14.72 0.67
N GLN A 382 27.91 14.75 1.75
CA GLN A 382 29.20 14.05 1.83
C GLN A 382 29.01 12.53 1.80
N TRP A 383 27.94 12.01 2.46
CA TRP A 383 27.62 10.60 2.49
C TRP A 383 26.91 10.11 1.23
N TRP A 384 26.25 10.98 0.49
CA TRP A 384 25.39 10.65 -0.63
C TRP A 384 26.03 9.74 -1.70
N PRO A 385 27.30 9.92 -2.13
CA PRO A 385 27.92 9.04 -3.10
C PRO A 385 28.05 7.59 -2.64
N THR A 386 28.17 7.35 -1.34
CA THR A 386 28.19 5.99 -0.74
C THR A 386 26.78 5.45 -0.53
N LEU A 387 25.84 6.30 -0.18
CA LEU A 387 24.46 5.97 0.11
C LEU A 387 23.67 5.62 -1.17
N TYR A 388 23.73 6.48 -2.17
CA TYR A 388 22.91 6.41 -3.39
C TYR A 388 22.94 5.05 -4.10
N PRO A 389 24.10 4.41 -4.33
CA PRO A 389 24.15 3.10 -4.99
C PRO A 389 23.40 1.98 -4.26
N LYS A 390 23.18 2.12 -2.95
CA LYS A 390 22.52 1.12 -2.09
C LYS A 390 21.04 1.38 -1.87
N LEU A 391 20.54 2.55 -2.26
CA LEU A 391 19.13 2.88 -2.09
C LEU A 391 18.24 2.00 -2.97
N ARG A 392 17.12 1.57 -2.39
CA ARG A 392 15.96 0.99 -3.07
C ARG A 392 14.75 1.92 -2.96
N HIS A 393 14.59 2.56 -1.81
CA HIS A 393 13.56 3.55 -1.56
C HIS A 393 14.17 4.84 -1.03
N PHE A 394 13.84 5.95 -1.67
CA PHE A 394 14.21 7.26 -1.20
C PHE A 394 12.98 8.17 -1.17
N ARG A 395 12.62 8.65 0.01
CA ARG A 395 11.44 9.49 0.23
C ARG A 395 11.84 10.86 0.77
N MET A 396 11.38 11.90 0.09
CA MET A 396 11.52 13.29 0.54
C MET A 396 10.22 13.76 1.17
N THR A 397 10.34 14.23 2.41
CA THR A 397 9.24 14.77 3.23
C THR A 397 9.69 16.06 3.91
N GLY A 398 8.95 16.53 4.89
CA GLY A 398 9.38 17.63 5.77
C GLY A 398 8.41 18.76 5.82
N GLY A 399 8.88 19.99 5.60
CA GLY A 399 8.04 21.15 5.38
C GLY A 399 7.23 20.98 4.08
N GLU A 400 7.67 21.64 3.03
CA GLU A 400 7.19 21.39 1.67
C GLU A 400 8.39 21.10 0.76
N PRO A 401 8.61 19.86 0.33
CA PRO A 401 9.76 19.46 -0.46
C PRO A 401 9.91 20.23 -1.79
N LEU A 402 8.81 20.67 -2.39
CA LEU A 402 8.87 21.46 -3.63
C LEU A 402 9.49 22.86 -3.44
N MET A 403 9.56 23.33 -2.19
CA MET A 403 10.23 24.57 -1.82
C MET A 403 11.71 24.39 -1.44
N ASP A 404 12.20 23.13 -1.43
CA ASP A 404 13.55 22.81 -0.99
C ASP A 404 14.51 22.61 -2.15
N LYS A 405 15.61 23.38 -2.18
CA LYS A 405 16.68 23.24 -3.20
C LYS A 405 17.30 21.83 -3.21
N ASN A 406 17.35 21.14 -2.09
CA ASN A 406 17.92 19.81 -1.99
C ASN A 406 17.06 18.76 -2.69
N THR A 407 15.73 18.94 -2.77
CA THR A 407 14.85 18.09 -3.58
C THR A 407 15.31 18.09 -5.04
N TYR A 408 15.52 19.26 -5.60
CA TYR A 408 15.98 19.38 -6.99
C TYR A 408 17.42 18.92 -7.17
N LYS A 409 18.30 19.10 -6.18
CA LYS A 409 19.66 18.56 -6.20
C LYS A 409 19.66 17.02 -6.24
N VAL A 410 18.71 16.35 -5.53
CA VAL A 410 18.50 14.90 -5.65
C VAL A 410 18.07 14.56 -7.08
N PHE A 411 17.11 15.29 -7.65
CA PHE A 411 16.62 15.06 -9.00
C PHE A 411 17.74 15.20 -10.05
N ASP A 412 18.54 16.26 -9.96
CA ASP A 412 19.70 16.47 -10.83
C ASP A 412 20.69 15.30 -10.75
N TYR A 413 20.94 14.79 -9.53
CA TYR A 413 21.84 13.66 -9.33
C TYR A 413 21.29 12.38 -9.96
N VAL A 414 19.99 12.09 -9.77
CA VAL A 414 19.33 10.91 -10.37
C VAL A 414 19.31 11.00 -11.89
N LEU A 415 19.08 12.18 -12.45
CA LEU A 415 19.12 12.39 -13.91
C LEU A 415 20.54 12.24 -14.49
N ALA A 416 21.56 12.66 -13.74
CA ALA A 416 22.96 12.50 -14.14
C ALA A 416 23.48 11.06 -13.98
N LEU A 417 22.95 10.33 -13.01
CA LEU A 417 23.33 8.95 -12.70
C LEU A 417 22.08 8.09 -12.50
N PRO A 418 21.43 7.61 -13.57
CA PRO A 418 20.21 6.83 -13.51
C PRO A 418 20.32 5.59 -12.62
N LYS A 419 19.24 5.27 -11.89
CA LYS A 419 19.15 4.10 -11.00
C LYS A 419 17.80 3.39 -11.21
N PRO A 420 17.73 2.48 -12.19
CA PRO A 420 16.49 1.81 -12.62
C PRO A 420 15.81 0.93 -11.55
N ASP A 421 16.44 0.70 -10.40
CA ASP A 421 15.92 -0.06 -9.27
C ASP A 421 15.55 0.84 -8.08
N LEU A 422 15.47 2.16 -8.28
CA LEU A 422 15.11 3.13 -7.25
C LEU A 422 13.61 3.45 -7.29
N HIS A 423 12.96 3.30 -6.13
CA HIS A 423 11.65 3.89 -5.86
C HIS A 423 11.85 5.28 -5.25
N LEU A 424 11.51 6.31 -6.00
CA LEU A 424 11.62 7.70 -5.57
C LEU A 424 10.26 8.22 -5.15
N ASN A 425 10.18 8.79 -3.94
CA ASN A 425 8.93 9.21 -3.34
C ASN A 425 9.01 10.66 -2.89
N VAL A 426 7.97 11.46 -3.16
CA VAL A 426 7.86 12.85 -2.71
C VAL A 426 6.52 13.07 -2.03
N THR A 427 6.53 13.73 -0.87
CA THR A 427 5.30 14.14 -0.18
C THR A 427 5.12 15.64 -0.33
N SER A 428 4.03 16.09 -0.94
CA SER A 428 3.77 17.51 -1.17
C SER A 428 2.31 17.87 -0.89
N ASN A 429 2.05 19.13 -0.60
CA ASN A 429 0.70 19.68 -0.49
C ASN A 429 0.13 20.16 -1.84
N PHE A 430 0.92 20.16 -2.91
CA PHE A 430 0.54 20.60 -4.26
C PHE A 430 -0.02 22.04 -4.35
N SER A 431 0.18 22.84 -3.31
CA SER A 431 -0.35 24.24 -3.23
C SER A 431 0.79 25.27 -3.20
N VAL A 432 1.89 24.98 -3.89
CA VAL A 432 3.02 25.89 -4.06
C VAL A 432 2.76 26.91 -5.17
N GLU A 433 3.66 27.90 -5.32
CA GLU A 433 3.62 28.86 -6.41
C GLU A 433 3.78 28.17 -7.78
N GLU A 434 3.29 28.80 -8.85
CA GLU A 434 3.21 28.22 -10.19
C GLU A 434 4.59 27.89 -10.77
N GLU A 435 5.57 28.75 -10.54
CA GLU A 435 6.95 28.51 -11.00
C GLU A 435 7.55 27.23 -10.40
N LEU A 436 7.32 27.00 -9.09
CA LEU A 436 7.78 25.78 -8.40
C LEU A 436 7.05 24.55 -8.91
N TRP A 437 5.74 24.67 -9.20
CA TRP A 437 4.95 23.58 -9.75
C TRP A 437 5.42 23.17 -11.13
N THR A 438 5.53 24.13 -12.06
CA THR A 438 6.01 23.89 -13.43
C THR A 438 7.39 23.24 -13.43
N ARG A 439 8.31 23.76 -12.60
CA ARG A 439 9.64 23.18 -12.43
C ARG A 439 9.56 21.74 -11.91
N TYR A 440 8.75 21.47 -10.90
CA TYR A 440 8.59 20.14 -10.33
C TYR A 440 8.04 19.14 -11.36
N LEU A 441 7.01 19.53 -12.10
CA LEU A 441 6.39 18.69 -13.11
C LEU A 441 7.38 18.31 -14.23
N ASP A 442 8.20 19.27 -14.70
CA ASP A 442 9.25 19.01 -15.68
C ASP A 442 10.26 17.98 -15.16
N TYR A 443 10.77 18.17 -13.93
CA TYR A 443 11.68 17.20 -13.34
C TYR A 443 11.07 15.82 -13.21
N THR A 444 9.82 15.73 -12.77
CA THR A 444 9.14 14.44 -12.57
C THR A 444 8.94 13.72 -13.91
N LYS A 445 8.57 14.42 -14.97
CA LYS A 445 8.49 13.87 -16.35
C LYS A 445 9.82 13.25 -16.78
N ARG A 446 10.91 13.97 -16.58
CA ARG A 446 12.26 13.51 -16.96
C ARG A 446 12.74 12.32 -16.12
N LEU A 447 12.39 12.27 -14.85
CA LEU A 447 12.75 11.17 -13.94
C LEU A 447 12.00 9.88 -14.24
N CYS A 448 10.71 9.98 -14.55
CA CYS A 448 9.80 8.84 -14.69
C CYS A 448 9.93 8.01 -15.98
N GLY A 449 10.96 8.26 -16.80
CA GLY A 449 11.26 7.46 -17.99
C GLY A 449 12.02 6.18 -17.63
N THR A 450 13.31 6.16 -17.96
CA THR A 450 14.21 5.02 -17.72
C THR A 450 15.17 5.23 -16.55
N ASN A 451 15.05 6.36 -15.82
CA ASN A 451 16.02 6.75 -14.81
C ASN A 451 15.78 6.09 -13.45
N ILE A 452 14.53 5.72 -13.16
CA ILE A 452 14.11 5.10 -11.89
C ILE A 452 13.12 3.98 -12.16
N GLU A 453 12.92 3.08 -11.18
CA GLU A 453 11.91 2.01 -11.24
C GLU A 453 10.49 2.58 -11.13
N HIS A 454 10.26 3.44 -10.14
CA HIS A 454 8.93 3.93 -9.83
C HIS A 454 8.97 5.29 -9.12
N PHE A 455 8.06 6.18 -9.49
CA PHE A 455 7.82 7.42 -8.77
C PHE A 455 6.48 7.33 -8.02
N MET A 456 6.52 7.53 -6.70
CA MET A 456 5.32 7.63 -5.87
C MET A 456 5.14 9.07 -5.42
N GLN A 457 4.07 9.70 -5.88
CA GLN A 457 3.64 11.00 -5.40
C GLN A 457 2.70 10.85 -4.22
N TYR A 458 3.08 11.37 -3.06
CA TYR A 458 2.16 11.53 -1.93
C TYR A 458 1.60 12.95 -1.92
N VAL A 459 0.26 13.06 -1.91
CA VAL A 459 -0.46 14.34 -1.83
C VAL A 459 -1.15 14.44 -0.48
N SER A 460 -0.83 15.49 0.26
CA SER A 460 -1.32 15.71 1.61
C SER A 460 -2.64 16.48 1.59
N VAL A 461 -3.77 15.79 1.78
CA VAL A 461 -5.12 16.39 1.85
C VAL A 461 -6.01 15.58 2.80
N ASP A 462 -6.81 16.25 3.64
CA ASP A 462 -7.58 15.58 4.70
C ASP A 462 -9.09 15.52 4.42
N SER A 463 -9.57 16.12 3.34
CA SER A 463 -10.99 16.19 3.02
C SER A 463 -11.20 16.42 1.52
N GLY A 464 -12.25 15.83 0.96
CA GLY A 464 -12.73 16.15 -0.39
C GLY A 464 -13.71 17.35 -0.44
N LEU A 465 -14.10 17.85 0.72
CA LEU A 465 -14.82 19.12 0.84
C LEU A 465 -13.77 20.24 0.96
N PHE A 466 -13.64 21.08 -0.04
CA PHE A 466 -12.54 22.02 -0.20
C PHE A 466 -12.42 23.00 0.99
N ALA A 467 -13.53 23.59 1.43
CA ALA A 467 -13.52 24.48 2.58
C ALA A 467 -13.00 23.77 3.88
N HIS A 468 -13.34 22.48 4.06
CA HIS A 468 -12.81 21.68 5.17
C HIS A 468 -11.30 21.45 5.03
N ALA A 469 -10.84 21.07 3.83
CA ALA A 469 -9.42 20.84 3.55
C ALA A 469 -8.58 22.11 3.81
N GLU A 470 -9.06 23.27 3.36
CA GLU A 470 -8.40 24.57 3.54
C GLU A 470 -8.40 25.04 5.00
N TYR A 471 -9.47 24.74 5.74
CA TYR A 471 -9.53 25.06 7.17
C TYR A 471 -8.55 24.20 7.98
N ILE A 472 -8.55 22.89 7.75
CA ILE A 472 -7.64 21.94 8.45
C ILE A 472 -6.18 22.23 8.10
N ARG A 473 -5.90 22.49 6.81
CA ARG A 473 -4.56 22.80 6.27
C ARG A 473 -4.47 24.26 5.84
N HIS A 474 -4.59 25.15 6.81
CA HIS A 474 -4.61 26.59 6.54
C HIS A 474 -3.45 27.04 5.64
N GLY A 475 -3.79 27.70 4.53
CA GLY A 475 -2.92 28.10 3.44
C GLY A 475 -2.97 27.16 2.22
N LEU A 476 -3.67 26.03 2.32
CA LEU A 476 -3.97 25.17 1.17
C LEU A 476 -4.97 25.90 0.23
N ASP A 477 -4.69 25.86 -1.05
CA ASP A 477 -5.65 26.12 -2.13
C ASP A 477 -6.10 24.75 -2.66
N ALA A 478 -7.28 24.31 -2.23
CA ALA A 478 -7.77 22.98 -2.55
C ALA A 478 -8.08 22.82 -4.05
N HIS A 479 -8.61 23.87 -4.69
CA HIS A 479 -8.86 23.86 -6.14
C HIS A 479 -7.57 23.65 -6.92
N LYS A 480 -6.54 24.41 -6.60
CA LYS A 480 -5.21 24.27 -7.20
C LYS A 480 -4.61 22.89 -6.94
N CYS A 481 -4.72 22.38 -5.71
CA CYS A 481 -4.21 21.07 -5.34
C CYS A 481 -4.84 19.96 -6.20
N PHE A 482 -6.16 19.88 -6.28
CA PHE A 482 -6.86 18.84 -7.07
C PHE A 482 -6.66 19.02 -8.58
N SER A 483 -6.60 20.25 -9.09
CA SER A 483 -6.25 20.50 -10.50
C SER A 483 -4.87 19.94 -10.83
N ARG A 484 -3.89 20.16 -9.96
CA ARG A 484 -2.52 19.63 -10.11
C ARG A 484 -2.42 18.12 -9.94
N VAL A 485 -3.30 17.52 -9.15
CA VAL A 485 -3.42 16.05 -9.11
C VAL A 485 -3.81 15.50 -10.47
N SER A 486 -4.84 16.07 -11.11
CA SER A 486 -5.28 15.64 -12.45
C SER A 486 -4.20 15.90 -13.49
N GLU A 487 -3.56 17.08 -13.47
CA GLU A 487 -2.45 17.41 -14.35
C GLU A 487 -1.27 16.44 -14.19
N TRP A 488 -0.88 16.13 -12.95
CA TRP A 488 0.20 15.19 -12.68
C TRP A 488 -0.11 13.78 -13.22
N LEU A 489 -1.34 13.29 -12.98
CA LEU A 489 -1.77 11.98 -13.46
C LEU A 489 -1.86 11.90 -14.99
N HIS A 490 -2.16 13.02 -15.65
CA HIS A 490 -2.18 13.11 -17.11
C HIS A 490 -0.77 13.15 -17.71
N GLU A 491 0.10 13.95 -17.12
CA GLU A 491 1.41 14.29 -17.69
C GLU A 491 2.51 13.26 -17.35
N ILE A 492 2.39 12.54 -16.23
CA ILE A 492 3.42 11.61 -15.78
C ILE A 492 3.16 10.20 -16.36
N PRO A 493 4.21 9.51 -16.86
CA PRO A 493 4.10 8.18 -17.47
C PRO A 493 3.34 7.18 -16.59
N TYR A 494 2.57 6.32 -17.24
CA TYR A 494 1.56 5.46 -16.63
C TYR A 494 2.05 4.60 -15.44
N ARG A 495 3.28 4.09 -15.45
CA ARG A 495 3.83 3.21 -14.40
C ARG A 495 4.07 3.88 -13.03
N ASN A 496 3.75 5.17 -12.89
CA ASN A 496 3.96 5.93 -11.65
C ASN A 496 2.64 6.14 -10.92
N SER A 497 2.68 6.25 -9.60
CA SER A 497 1.49 6.26 -8.76
C SER A 497 1.37 7.50 -7.90
N LEU A 498 0.13 7.83 -7.56
CA LEU A 498 -0.23 8.91 -6.63
C LEU A 498 -0.98 8.33 -5.43
N THR A 499 -0.64 8.79 -4.23
CA THR A 499 -1.30 8.40 -2.98
C THR A 499 -1.75 9.64 -2.23
N PHE A 500 -3.04 9.76 -1.95
CA PHE A 500 -3.53 10.75 -0.99
C PHE A 500 -3.17 10.33 0.44
N ILE A 501 -2.47 11.19 1.18
CA ILE A 501 -2.24 11.02 2.62
C ILE A 501 -3.28 11.84 3.37
N VAL A 502 -4.20 11.14 4.01
CA VAL A 502 -5.30 11.71 4.80
C VAL A 502 -4.94 11.56 6.27
N THR A 503 -4.48 12.62 6.91
CA THR A 503 -4.28 12.57 8.37
C THR A 503 -5.64 12.55 9.05
N MET A 504 -6.11 11.34 9.42
CA MET A 504 -7.43 11.15 10.02
C MET A 504 -7.50 11.82 11.39
N ASN A 505 -8.20 12.95 11.42
CA ASN A 505 -8.43 13.77 12.60
C ASN A 505 -9.95 14.02 12.77
N ASN A 506 -10.34 14.64 13.87
CA ASN A 506 -11.75 14.86 14.17
C ASN A 506 -12.50 15.75 13.16
N LEU A 507 -11.82 16.56 12.36
CA LEU A 507 -12.45 17.39 11.31
C LEU A 507 -12.48 16.70 9.94
N SER A 508 -11.64 15.70 9.70
CA SER A 508 -11.59 14.99 8.41
C SER A 508 -12.78 14.05 8.17
N VAL A 509 -13.46 13.62 9.26
CA VAL A 509 -14.57 12.65 9.21
C VAL A 509 -15.67 13.04 8.24
N LEU A 510 -16.06 14.32 8.22
CA LEU A 510 -17.18 14.81 7.39
C LEU A 510 -16.87 14.87 5.89
N GLY A 511 -15.60 14.95 5.53
CA GLY A 511 -15.17 15.09 4.14
C GLY A 511 -14.48 13.88 3.56
N LEU A 512 -14.33 12.78 4.33
CA LEU A 512 -13.62 11.58 3.89
C LEU A 512 -14.34 10.91 2.72
N GLN A 513 -15.65 10.68 2.82
CA GLN A 513 -16.39 10.04 1.73
C GLN A 513 -16.25 10.82 0.43
N LYS A 514 -16.35 12.16 0.48
CA LYS A 514 -16.18 13.00 -0.71
C LYS A 514 -14.79 12.87 -1.33
N LEU A 515 -13.74 12.74 -0.50
CA LEU A 515 -12.39 12.47 -1.00
C LEU A 515 -12.30 11.10 -1.67
N LEU A 516 -12.93 10.08 -1.10
CA LEU A 516 -12.95 8.73 -1.66
C LEU A 516 -13.75 8.66 -2.98
N GLU A 517 -14.80 9.47 -3.14
CA GLU A 517 -15.49 9.65 -4.43
C GLU A 517 -14.54 10.21 -5.49
N ILE A 518 -13.76 11.24 -5.16
CA ILE A 518 -12.72 11.79 -6.05
C ILE A 518 -11.68 10.72 -6.38
N VAL A 519 -11.24 9.92 -5.41
CA VAL A 519 -10.30 8.81 -5.64
C VAL A 519 -10.87 7.82 -6.66
N LEU A 520 -12.17 7.46 -6.56
CA LEU A 520 -12.81 6.56 -7.53
C LEU A 520 -12.87 7.17 -8.94
N GLU A 521 -13.20 8.43 -9.05
CA GLU A 521 -13.22 9.13 -10.34
C GLU A 521 -11.83 9.12 -10.98
N LEU A 522 -10.81 9.49 -10.24
CA LEU A 522 -9.43 9.46 -10.70
C LEU A 522 -8.94 8.04 -11.05
N ARG A 523 -9.39 7.02 -10.31
CA ARG A 523 -9.11 5.61 -10.67
C ARG A 523 -9.72 5.24 -12.01
N LYS A 524 -10.98 5.60 -12.25
CA LYS A 524 -11.68 5.34 -13.54
C LYS A 524 -11.00 6.02 -14.72
N GLU A 525 -10.50 7.22 -14.51
CA GLU A 525 -9.86 8.01 -15.56
C GLU A 525 -8.42 7.57 -15.83
N HIS A 526 -7.65 7.24 -14.79
CA HIS A 526 -6.20 7.09 -14.89
C HIS A 526 -5.66 5.68 -14.57
N SER A 527 -6.51 4.67 -14.29
CA SER A 527 -6.07 3.32 -13.97
C SER A 527 -6.64 2.32 -14.99
N THR A 528 -5.84 1.88 -15.94
CA THR A 528 -6.25 0.94 -17.02
C THR A 528 -5.73 -0.48 -16.83
N THR A 529 -4.39 -0.65 -16.70
CA THR A 529 -3.74 -1.96 -16.53
C THR A 529 -3.24 -2.21 -15.11
N TYR A 530 -3.18 -1.15 -14.28
CA TYR A 530 -2.92 -1.25 -12.86
C TYR A 530 -3.49 -0.03 -12.13
N GLN A 531 -3.67 -0.13 -10.80
CA GLN A 531 -4.20 0.95 -9.99
C GLN A 531 -3.12 2.00 -9.73
N ARG A 532 -3.31 3.21 -10.27
CA ARG A 532 -2.38 4.34 -10.10
C ARG A 532 -2.68 5.21 -8.90
N VAL A 533 -3.95 5.30 -8.50
CA VAL A 533 -4.40 6.21 -7.45
C VAL A 533 -4.72 5.45 -6.18
N TRP A 534 -4.07 5.84 -5.10
CA TRP A 534 -4.17 5.23 -3.78
C TRP A 534 -4.55 6.27 -2.73
N PHE A 535 -4.92 5.82 -1.55
CA PHE A 535 -5.04 6.65 -0.36
C PHE A 535 -4.55 5.90 0.86
N ASP A 536 -4.11 6.67 1.86
CA ASP A 536 -3.68 6.16 3.15
C ASP A 536 -4.27 7.05 4.26
N THR A 537 -4.78 6.42 5.33
CA THR A 537 -5.51 7.07 6.42
C THR A 537 -4.79 6.93 7.77
N PRO A 538 -3.55 7.47 7.94
CA PRO A 538 -2.92 7.45 9.24
C PRO A 538 -3.74 8.25 10.26
N VAL A 539 -4.06 7.62 11.40
CA VAL A 539 -4.82 8.27 12.47
C VAL A 539 -3.97 9.24 13.28
N LEU A 540 -4.49 10.45 13.50
CA LEU A 540 -3.84 11.46 14.33
C LEU A 540 -4.00 11.12 15.81
N ARG A 541 -2.87 10.89 16.49
CA ARG A 541 -2.84 10.62 17.95
C ARG A 541 -2.49 11.85 18.78
N GLN A 542 -1.68 12.73 18.23
CA GLN A 542 -1.25 13.98 18.86
C GLN A 542 -1.35 15.13 17.85
N PRO A 543 -1.85 16.28 18.28
CA PRO A 543 -2.36 16.58 19.64
C PRO A 543 -3.68 15.83 19.92
N ALA A 544 -3.84 15.32 21.16
CA ALA A 544 -4.95 14.44 21.54
C ALA A 544 -6.34 15.10 21.35
N TRP A 545 -6.43 16.42 21.47
CA TRP A 545 -7.67 17.18 21.23
C TRP A 545 -8.05 17.30 19.75
N GLN A 546 -7.25 16.80 18.82
CA GLN A 546 -7.64 16.60 17.42
C GLN A 546 -7.83 15.12 17.03
N SER A 547 -7.71 14.20 17.99
CA SER A 547 -7.93 12.78 17.77
C SER A 547 -9.41 12.49 17.46
N LEU A 548 -9.65 11.44 16.65
CA LEU A 548 -10.99 10.89 16.43
C LEU A 548 -11.66 10.45 17.74
N GLN A 549 -10.88 10.00 18.74
CA GLN A 549 -11.38 9.42 19.99
C GLN A 549 -12.15 10.39 20.89
N ILE A 550 -12.05 11.70 20.66
CA ILE A 550 -12.81 12.69 21.44
C ILE A 550 -14.21 12.96 20.88
N LEU A 551 -14.49 12.48 19.65
CA LEU A 551 -15.79 12.66 19.00
C LEU A 551 -16.88 11.78 19.61
N PRO A 552 -18.15 12.21 19.59
CA PRO A 552 -19.30 11.36 19.88
C PRO A 552 -19.44 10.17 18.90
N GLU A 553 -20.11 9.09 19.36
CA GLU A 553 -20.39 7.88 18.59
C GLU A 553 -21.09 8.18 17.24
N SER A 554 -21.90 9.21 17.15
CA SER A 554 -22.58 9.61 15.92
C SER A 554 -21.62 9.84 14.74
N TYR A 555 -20.39 10.27 15.01
CA TYR A 555 -19.35 10.46 13.98
C TYR A 555 -18.71 9.13 13.55
N ALA A 556 -18.60 8.15 14.45
CA ALA A 556 -18.20 6.80 14.07
C ALA A 556 -19.19 6.18 13.09
N ASN A 557 -20.49 6.43 13.27
CA ASN A 557 -21.55 5.98 12.36
C ASN A 557 -21.45 6.64 10.96
N ILE A 558 -20.87 7.84 10.85
CA ILE A 558 -20.58 8.45 9.54
C ILE A 558 -19.51 7.66 8.82
N LEU A 559 -18.43 7.32 9.52
CA LEU A 559 -17.33 6.50 8.95
C LEU A 559 -17.80 5.09 8.61
N GLU A 560 -18.71 4.48 9.42
CA GLU A 560 -19.31 3.18 9.09
C GLU A 560 -20.06 3.24 7.76
N ARG A 561 -20.94 4.25 7.57
CA ARG A 561 -21.64 4.43 6.28
C ARG A 561 -20.65 4.65 5.12
N THR A 562 -19.54 5.31 5.38
CA THR A 562 -18.48 5.47 4.37
C THR A 562 -17.84 4.11 4.04
N ALA A 563 -17.57 3.26 5.04
CA ALA A 563 -17.04 1.91 4.84
C ALA A 563 -18.04 1.01 4.09
N ASP A 564 -19.34 1.09 4.45
CA ASP A 564 -20.42 0.36 3.76
C ASP A 564 -20.53 0.81 2.28
N TRP A 565 -20.41 2.12 2.05
CA TRP A 565 -20.38 2.66 0.68
C TRP A 565 -19.14 2.19 -0.10
N MET A 566 -17.99 2.08 0.53
CA MET A 566 -16.81 1.50 -0.11
C MET A 566 -17.03 0.03 -0.49
N GLU A 567 -17.72 -0.77 0.36
CA GLU A 567 -18.07 -2.16 0.05
C GLU A 567 -18.99 -2.27 -1.19
N LEU A 568 -19.91 -1.31 -1.38
CA LEU A 568 -20.74 -1.24 -2.60
C LEU A 568 -19.93 -0.87 -3.86
N ASN A 569 -18.72 -0.37 -3.69
CA ASN A 569 -17.82 0.06 -4.77
C ASN A 569 -16.51 -0.75 -4.78
N LEU A 570 -16.57 -2.03 -4.41
CA LEU A 570 -15.43 -2.94 -4.49
C LEU A 570 -14.96 -3.15 -5.92
N VAL A 571 -13.68 -3.46 -6.07
CA VAL A 571 -13.13 -3.99 -7.32
C VAL A 571 -13.85 -5.30 -7.70
N THR A 572 -14.09 -5.48 -8.98
CA THR A 572 -14.68 -6.70 -9.55
C THR A 572 -13.69 -7.34 -10.53
N ALA A 573 -13.97 -8.58 -10.95
CA ALA A 573 -13.16 -9.26 -11.95
C ALA A 573 -13.11 -8.47 -13.29
N ASP A 574 -14.23 -7.83 -13.66
CA ASP A 574 -14.33 -7.02 -14.88
C ASP A 574 -13.74 -5.61 -14.70
N ASN A 575 -13.52 -5.19 -13.45
CA ASN A 575 -13.04 -3.85 -13.11
C ASN A 575 -12.06 -3.87 -11.92
N PRO A 576 -10.87 -4.46 -12.10
CA PRO A 576 -9.94 -4.73 -10.99
C PRO A 576 -9.21 -3.49 -10.47
N PHE A 577 -9.37 -2.31 -11.11
CA PHE A 577 -8.57 -1.11 -10.80
C PHE A 577 -9.40 0.10 -10.41
N HIS A 578 -10.73 0.11 -10.59
CA HIS A 578 -11.56 1.29 -10.42
C HIS A 578 -12.36 1.32 -9.11
N GLY A 579 -12.41 0.19 -8.38
CA GLY A 579 -13.08 0.10 -7.08
C GLY A 579 -12.14 0.19 -5.88
N PHE A 580 -12.68 -0.06 -4.69
CA PHE A 580 -11.91 -0.24 -3.46
C PHE A 580 -11.47 -1.70 -3.31
N LYS A 581 -10.35 -1.89 -2.62
CA LYS A 581 -9.86 -3.20 -2.23
C LYS A 581 -10.27 -3.50 -0.78
N ASP A 582 -10.48 -4.76 -0.46
CA ASP A 582 -10.88 -5.17 0.89
C ASP A 582 -9.96 -4.59 1.98
N PHE A 583 -8.65 -4.62 1.79
CA PHE A 583 -7.72 -4.10 2.78
C PHE A 583 -7.87 -2.58 3.04
N GLU A 584 -8.34 -1.78 2.07
CA GLU A 584 -8.62 -0.35 2.23
C GLU A 584 -9.83 -0.16 3.14
N ILE A 585 -10.87 -0.97 2.95
CA ILE A 585 -12.08 -0.97 3.78
C ILE A 585 -11.76 -1.45 5.20
N GLN A 586 -11.03 -2.55 5.33
CA GLN A 586 -10.61 -3.07 6.63
C GLN A 586 -9.71 -2.10 7.40
N ARG A 587 -8.94 -1.27 6.70
CA ARG A 587 -8.19 -0.18 7.35
C ARG A 587 -9.15 0.82 7.98
N LEU A 588 -10.13 1.33 7.22
CA LEU A 588 -11.12 2.27 7.75
C LEU A 588 -11.91 1.67 8.92
N ARG A 589 -12.32 0.40 8.83
CA ARG A 589 -13.01 -0.29 9.94
C ARG A 589 -12.12 -0.41 11.19
N ARG A 590 -10.81 -0.60 11.05
CA ARG A 590 -9.88 -0.55 12.19
C ARG A 590 -9.76 0.85 12.79
N ASP A 591 -9.75 1.89 11.96
CA ASP A 591 -9.72 3.28 12.43
C ASP A 591 -11.00 3.62 13.19
N ILE A 592 -12.16 3.14 12.75
CA ILE A 592 -13.45 3.25 13.44
C ILE A 592 -13.42 2.52 14.79
N ALA A 593 -12.92 1.27 14.81
CA ALA A 593 -12.78 0.52 16.06
C ALA A 593 -11.88 1.23 17.05
N TRP A 594 -10.75 1.79 16.60
CA TRP A 594 -9.86 2.60 17.42
C TRP A 594 -10.54 3.91 17.91
N MET A 595 -11.31 4.58 17.06
CA MET A 595 -12.10 5.75 17.45
C MET A 595 -13.06 5.42 18.59
N ARG A 596 -13.75 4.29 18.52
CA ARG A 596 -14.68 3.80 19.55
C ARG A 596 -13.98 3.49 20.87
N GLU A 597 -12.70 3.17 20.88
CA GLU A 597 -11.93 3.02 22.13
C GLU A 597 -11.81 4.31 22.94
N GLY A 598 -12.23 5.45 22.39
CA GLY A 598 -12.32 6.73 23.13
C GLY A 598 -13.15 6.66 24.41
N HIS A 599 -14.10 5.71 24.52
CA HIS A 599 -14.84 5.47 25.78
C HIS A 599 -13.94 4.97 26.93
N LYS A 600 -12.73 4.49 26.63
CA LYS A 600 -11.74 4.06 27.64
C LYS A 600 -10.92 5.22 28.20
N ILE A 601 -11.00 6.42 27.59
CA ILE A 601 -10.33 7.62 28.09
C ILE A 601 -11.02 8.05 29.39
N ASP A 602 -10.24 8.40 30.40
CA ASP A 602 -10.79 8.98 31.62
C ASP A 602 -11.69 10.17 31.28
N ILE A 603 -12.86 10.25 31.92
CA ILE A 603 -13.88 11.24 31.56
C ILE A 603 -13.39 12.68 31.79
N SER A 604 -12.58 12.93 32.80
CA SER A 604 -12.02 14.28 33.08
C SER A 604 -11.01 14.68 32.01
N LEU A 605 -10.18 13.73 31.58
CA LEU A 605 -9.22 13.91 30.48
C LEU A 605 -9.93 14.11 29.13
N LEU A 606 -11.01 13.37 28.87
CA LEU A 606 -11.84 13.54 27.68
C LEU A 606 -12.46 14.95 27.64
N HIS A 607 -13.01 15.42 28.77
CA HIS A 607 -13.55 16.77 28.87
C HIS A 607 -12.47 17.84 28.68
N GLN A 608 -11.26 17.62 29.21
CA GLN A 608 -10.12 18.50 28.97
C GLN A 608 -9.76 18.56 27.49
N HIS A 609 -9.67 17.42 26.80
CA HIS A 609 -9.38 17.41 25.36
C HIS A 609 -10.46 18.11 24.55
N ARG A 610 -11.75 17.96 24.90
CA ARG A 610 -12.85 18.70 24.26
C ARG A 610 -12.75 20.21 24.55
N ALA A 611 -12.41 20.60 25.75
CA ALA A 611 -12.15 22.01 26.09
C ALA A 611 -10.97 22.58 25.27
N ASP A 612 -9.88 21.81 25.12
CA ASP A 612 -8.70 22.23 24.36
C ASP A 612 -8.97 22.29 22.85
N PHE A 613 -9.85 21.43 22.33
CA PHE A 613 -10.34 21.56 20.96
C PHE A 613 -11.01 22.94 20.75
N TYR A 614 -11.95 23.32 21.61
CA TYR A 614 -12.60 24.62 21.51
C TYR A 614 -11.60 25.78 21.64
N ARG A 615 -10.74 25.74 22.67
CA ARG A 615 -9.74 26.80 22.91
C ARG A 615 -8.81 27.00 21.72
N PHE A 616 -8.35 25.91 21.14
CA PHE A 616 -7.46 25.95 19.97
C PHE A 616 -8.18 26.54 18.77
N PHE A 617 -9.32 25.99 18.37
CA PHE A 617 -9.99 26.44 17.14
C PHE A 617 -10.63 27.83 17.26
N ASN A 618 -11.04 28.23 18.45
CA ASN A 618 -11.47 29.61 18.70
C ASN A 618 -10.30 30.61 18.53
N GLU A 619 -9.13 30.27 19.02
CA GLU A 619 -7.91 31.08 18.81
C GLU A 619 -7.40 30.99 17.36
N HIS A 620 -7.52 29.83 16.73
CA HIS A 620 -7.22 29.64 15.31
C HIS A 620 -8.04 30.61 14.45
N ASP A 621 -9.34 30.67 14.67
CA ASP A 621 -10.26 31.57 13.95
C ASP A 621 -9.87 33.03 14.16
N ARG A 622 -9.59 33.42 15.41
CA ARG A 622 -9.14 34.77 15.73
C ARG A 622 -7.83 35.17 15.01
N ARG A 623 -6.85 34.25 14.96
CA ARG A 623 -5.53 34.53 14.34
C ARG A 623 -5.60 34.56 12.81
N ARG A 624 -6.49 33.80 12.23
CA ARG A 624 -6.55 33.52 10.79
C ARG A 624 -7.76 34.14 10.10
N ASN A 625 -8.62 34.84 10.86
CA ASN A 625 -9.85 35.43 10.37
C ASN A 625 -10.75 34.41 9.66
N THR A 626 -10.92 33.25 10.29
CA THR A 626 -11.81 32.15 9.85
C THR A 626 -12.97 32.02 10.83
N ASP A 627 -13.96 31.20 10.50
CA ASP A 627 -15.09 30.88 11.39
C ASP A 627 -15.41 29.38 11.30
N PHE A 628 -15.17 28.65 12.40
CA PHE A 628 -15.40 27.23 12.50
C PHE A 628 -16.83 26.83 12.07
N LEU A 629 -17.84 27.53 12.56
CA LEU A 629 -19.24 27.17 12.30
C LEU A 629 -19.71 27.52 10.89
N SER A 630 -19.05 28.43 10.20
CA SER A 630 -19.31 28.67 8.77
C SER A 630 -18.77 27.53 7.91
N VAL A 631 -17.66 26.89 8.32
CA VAL A 631 -17.04 25.77 7.60
C VAL A 631 -17.66 24.42 8.00
N PHE A 632 -17.95 24.23 9.29
CA PHE A 632 -18.50 22.98 9.85
C PHE A 632 -19.88 23.19 10.52
N PRO A 633 -20.92 23.63 9.80
CA PRO A 633 -22.21 23.96 10.41
C PRO A 633 -22.88 22.76 11.09
N THR A 634 -22.64 21.56 10.61
CA THR A 634 -23.18 20.31 11.18
C THR A 634 -22.54 19.92 12.50
N MET A 635 -21.39 20.51 12.86
CA MET A 635 -20.71 20.28 14.14
C MET A 635 -21.14 21.26 15.22
N ARG A 636 -22.15 22.10 15.01
CA ARG A 636 -22.59 23.14 15.96
C ARG A 636 -22.88 22.59 17.35
N GLN A 637 -23.64 21.52 17.48
CA GLN A 637 -23.97 20.94 18.78
C GLN A 637 -22.70 20.52 19.52
N TRP A 638 -21.80 19.80 18.84
CA TRP A 638 -20.54 19.33 19.44
C TRP A 638 -19.61 20.51 19.78
N TRP A 639 -19.59 21.55 18.94
CA TRP A 639 -18.84 22.77 19.21
C TRP A 639 -19.30 23.44 20.52
N GLU A 640 -20.61 23.57 20.74
CA GLU A 640 -21.17 24.15 21.96
C GLU A 640 -20.88 23.27 23.20
N GLU A 641 -20.90 21.95 23.06
CA GLU A 641 -20.48 21.02 24.11
C GLU A 641 -19.00 21.24 24.49
N CYS A 642 -18.09 21.33 23.50
CA CYS A 642 -16.67 21.63 23.73
C CYS A 642 -16.46 23.00 24.38
N LYS A 643 -17.23 24.02 23.98
CA LYS A 643 -17.22 25.34 24.57
C LYS A 643 -17.65 25.31 26.04
N ALA A 644 -18.71 24.56 26.35
CA ALA A 644 -19.18 24.40 27.72
C ALA A 644 -18.12 23.75 28.63
N HIS A 645 -17.36 22.78 28.12
CA HIS A 645 -16.22 22.19 28.83
C HIS A 645 -15.11 23.25 29.07
N ALA A 646 -14.80 24.05 28.03
CA ALA A 646 -13.76 25.08 28.15
C ALA A 646 -14.09 26.20 29.13
N GLN A 647 -15.38 26.46 29.39
CA GLN A 647 -15.85 27.45 30.36
C GLN A 647 -15.84 26.94 31.82
N ARG A 648 -15.81 25.62 32.03
CA ARG A 648 -15.81 24.98 33.34
C ARG A 648 -14.42 24.72 33.89
N THR A 649 -13.43 24.67 33.01
CA THR A 649 -12.01 24.44 33.28
C THR A 649 -11.17 25.70 33.04
#